data_4cd643e314051d804b393b6cb21567d1
#
_entry.id   4cd643e314051d804b393b6cb21567d1
#
_cell.length_a   1.000
_cell.length_b   1.000
_cell.length_c   1.000
_cell.angle_alpha   90.00
_cell.angle_beta   90.00
_cell.angle_gamma   90.00
#
_symmetry.space_group_name_H-M   'P 1'
#
loop_
_entity.id
_entity.type
_entity.pdbx_description
1 polymer ?
#
loop_
_entity_poly.entity_id
_entity_poly.type
_entity_poly.pdbx_seq_one_letter_code
_entity_poly.pdbx_strand_id
1 'polypeptide(L)'
;MLPERGASRIVLSMLRNGARGIGRGLAVLAVAAGWLAVGSLGGMAQGQLSQVQTNDAAAFLPSSAESTRAAEASAAFTESEALPVLVVLEAEGGGALDPAAIAAVQPVVAGLPDVAMPGADPAAGDPATLGDVLTADPVVVPSEDGEALLVPLSLDAEQADASLADDESVVGATVQAVRDTLADELGATADSSGEAGLRAWVTGPGGFVADLTNAFGGIDGVLLLVALGAVLVILVLVYRSPFLPLAVILTAVFALCAAALAVYHLADAGVLTLNGQAQGILSILVVGASVDYALLIVARYREELRSVAAPSAAMRRALRRSLEPITASAGTVVAGLLCLLLSDLASNRSLGPVGALGIAAAYLAAFTLLPLLLLIAGRRSRVLFWPRVPRVAEPGAHAVGPAHDEPAAAGAPVAAPAHDHHGAHAPAGHPAPAQGLWGRLARGVGRRDRLVWVLTTVVLLGFAAFLPTFKASGTSQADVFLTEVDAVAGEEVLAAHFPAGTVQPAIVIVPRAEADAVAEAALTVDGVVSATPYTGATTGAPTGPGDEAAEPAEPVVVDGDVRVDVTTEAAADTTEGVATVERLRDAVHEVAPDALVGGAAAETLDAQDAGTRDLRVIVPVVLVVILLILMVLLRSVVAAVLLMLANVLSFAAALGVAAIVFDHVLDFPGADPAVPLYAFTFLVALGVDYSIFLMTRVREESARLGTREGVLRGLAVTGGVITSAGVVLAVTFAALGVIPLLFLAQLAFIVAFGVLLDTLVVRSLLVPALVHDVGRRTWWPSRLAREEVDAHRA
;
A
#
# COMPACT_ATOMS: atom_id res chain seq x y z
N MET A 1 -42.52 -55.67 -35.28
CA MET A 1 -41.68 -54.49 -35.68
C MET A 1 -41.86 -53.36 -34.69
N LEU A 2 -40.83 -52.91 -34.15
CA LEU A 2 -40.55 -51.85 -33.13
C LEU A 2 -40.10 -52.45 -31.80
N PRO A 3 -38.81 -52.32 -31.42
CA PRO A 3 -38.33 -51.16 -30.70
C PRO A 3 -36.84 -50.80 -30.98
N GLU A 4 -36.55 -49.98 -32.01
CA GLU A 4 -35.18 -49.54 -32.28
C GLU A 4 -34.94 -48.02 -31.97
N ARG A 5 -35.98 -47.27 -31.65
CA ARG A 5 -35.85 -45.84 -31.39
C ARG A 5 -35.37 -45.49 -29.95
N GLY A 6 -35.40 -46.45 -29.04
CA GLY A 6 -34.98 -46.22 -27.63
C GLY A 6 -33.47 -46.29 -27.45
N ALA A 7 -32.79 -47.25 -28.06
CA ALA A 7 -31.37 -47.49 -27.87
C ALA A 7 -30.48 -46.37 -28.46
N SER A 8 -30.84 -45.83 -29.63
CA SER A 8 -30.10 -44.70 -30.25
C SER A 8 -30.16 -43.42 -29.41
N ARG A 9 -31.29 -43.13 -28.74
CA ARG A 9 -31.35 -41.95 -27.85
C ARG A 9 -30.52 -42.09 -26.59
N ILE A 10 -30.46 -43.29 -26.02
CA ILE A 10 -29.61 -43.57 -24.83
C ILE A 10 -28.12 -43.49 -25.19
N VAL A 11 -27.69 -44.12 -26.30
CA VAL A 11 -26.29 -44.03 -26.77
C VAL A 11 -25.92 -42.61 -27.13
N LEU A 12 -26.73 -41.84 -27.82
CA LEU A 12 -26.50 -40.41 -28.13
C LEU A 12 -26.48 -39.56 -26.86
N SER A 13 -27.30 -39.89 -25.86
CA SER A 13 -27.25 -39.20 -24.58
C SER A 13 -26.01 -39.54 -23.76
N MET A 14 -25.54 -40.79 -23.83
CA MET A 14 -24.27 -41.19 -23.19
C MET A 14 -23.04 -40.61 -23.87
N LEU A 15 -23.01 -40.58 -25.20
CA LEU A 15 -21.92 -39.96 -25.98
C LEU A 15 -21.91 -38.43 -25.75
N ARG A 16 -23.09 -37.78 -25.70
CA ARG A 16 -23.20 -36.35 -25.42
C ARG A 16 -22.86 -36.00 -23.98
N ASN A 17 -23.13 -36.90 -23.02
CA ASN A 17 -22.72 -36.73 -21.63
C ASN A 17 -21.22 -37.05 -21.44
N GLY A 18 -20.68 -38.03 -22.16
CA GLY A 18 -19.26 -38.35 -22.22
C GLY A 18 -18.42 -37.21 -22.80
N ALA A 19 -18.83 -36.66 -23.97
CA ALA A 19 -18.19 -35.51 -24.60
C ALA A 19 -18.22 -34.24 -23.72
N ARG A 20 -19.33 -34.00 -23.00
CA ARG A 20 -19.43 -32.92 -22.01
C ARG A 20 -18.56 -33.18 -20.78
N GLY A 21 -18.34 -34.41 -20.39
CA GLY A 21 -17.43 -34.82 -19.31
C GLY A 21 -15.98 -34.60 -19.67
N ILE A 22 -15.57 -35.01 -20.87
CA ILE A 22 -14.21 -34.82 -21.41
C ILE A 22 -13.92 -33.33 -21.61
N GLY A 23 -14.84 -32.56 -22.19
CA GLY A 23 -14.67 -31.12 -22.36
C GLY A 23 -14.53 -30.36 -21.04
N ARG A 24 -15.24 -30.79 -19.98
CA ARG A 24 -15.06 -30.22 -18.63
C ARG A 24 -13.71 -30.60 -18.01
N GLY A 25 -13.25 -31.84 -18.20
CA GLY A 25 -11.93 -32.28 -17.75
C GLY A 25 -10.81 -31.47 -18.42
N LEU A 26 -10.91 -31.28 -19.75
CA LEU A 26 -9.96 -30.47 -20.50
C LEU A 26 -9.96 -29.00 -20.07
N ALA A 27 -11.14 -28.42 -19.81
CA ALA A 27 -11.23 -27.05 -19.32
C ALA A 27 -10.60 -26.88 -17.93
N VAL A 28 -10.78 -27.84 -17.03
CA VAL A 28 -10.15 -27.85 -15.69
C VAL A 28 -8.63 -27.97 -15.82
N LEU A 29 -8.14 -28.85 -16.70
CA LEU A 29 -6.70 -29.00 -16.97
C LEU A 29 -6.11 -27.72 -17.60
N ALA A 30 -6.82 -27.09 -18.54
CA ALA A 30 -6.37 -25.84 -19.14
C ALA A 30 -6.26 -24.69 -18.11
N VAL A 31 -7.24 -24.58 -17.22
CA VAL A 31 -7.18 -23.60 -16.11
C VAL A 31 -6.03 -23.91 -15.15
N ALA A 32 -5.82 -25.17 -14.81
CA ALA A 32 -4.72 -25.59 -13.94
C ALA A 32 -3.35 -25.29 -14.59
N ALA A 33 -3.19 -25.66 -15.87
CA ALA A 33 -1.96 -25.40 -16.63
C ALA A 33 -1.72 -23.89 -16.80
N GLY A 34 -2.77 -23.11 -17.06
CA GLY A 34 -2.69 -21.65 -17.14
C GLY A 34 -2.20 -21.02 -15.82
N TRP A 35 -2.76 -21.44 -14.67
CA TRP A 35 -2.29 -20.93 -13.39
C TRP A 35 -0.89 -21.41 -13.03
N LEU A 36 -0.48 -22.62 -13.41
CA LEU A 36 0.91 -23.08 -13.22
C LEU A 36 1.89 -22.25 -14.08
N ALA A 37 1.53 -21.94 -15.32
CA ALA A 37 2.34 -21.07 -16.18
C ALA A 37 2.43 -19.65 -15.58
N VAL A 38 1.30 -19.07 -15.15
CA VAL A 38 1.25 -17.77 -14.48
C VAL A 38 2.08 -17.79 -13.19
N GLY A 39 2.00 -18.85 -12.39
CA GLY A 39 2.80 -18.98 -11.17
C GLY A 39 4.30 -19.07 -11.43
N SER A 40 4.71 -19.79 -12.51
CA SER A 40 6.12 -19.90 -12.90
C SER A 40 6.67 -18.58 -13.44
N LEU A 41 6.01 -18.01 -14.47
CA LEU A 41 6.45 -16.76 -15.10
C LEU A 41 6.29 -15.55 -14.16
N GLY A 42 5.19 -15.50 -13.43
CA GLY A 42 4.93 -14.41 -12.48
C GLY A 42 5.77 -14.49 -11.21
N GLY A 43 6.22 -15.71 -10.84
CA GLY A 43 7.20 -15.86 -9.75
C GLY A 43 8.58 -15.32 -10.14
N MET A 44 9.01 -15.51 -11.39
CA MET A 44 10.22 -14.87 -11.93
C MET A 44 10.04 -13.36 -12.01
N ALA A 45 8.93 -12.89 -12.57
CA ALA A 45 8.63 -11.46 -12.66
C ALA A 45 8.57 -10.78 -11.28
N GLN A 46 8.08 -11.47 -10.24
CA GLN A 46 8.09 -10.94 -8.86
C GLN A 46 9.51 -10.70 -8.35
N GLY A 47 10.47 -11.57 -8.68
CA GLY A 47 11.88 -11.40 -8.32
C GLY A 47 12.59 -10.33 -9.15
N GLN A 48 12.06 -9.98 -10.31
CA GLN A 48 12.64 -8.97 -11.23
C GLN A 48 11.95 -7.60 -11.14
N LEU A 49 10.96 -7.43 -10.25
CA LEU A 49 10.29 -6.12 -10.10
C LEU A 49 11.25 -5.02 -9.66
N SER A 50 12.26 -5.34 -8.89
CA SER A 50 13.31 -4.40 -8.46
C SER A 50 14.11 -3.81 -9.62
N GLN A 51 14.30 -4.55 -10.71
CA GLN A 51 15.03 -4.10 -11.90
C GLN A 51 14.31 -3.00 -12.71
N VAL A 52 13.00 -2.87 -12.53
CA VAL A 52 12.15 -1.90 -13.23
C VAL A 52 11.62 -0.83 -12.28
N GLN A 53 12.25 -0.68 -11.11
CA GLN A 53 11.93 0.36 -10.13
C GLN A 53 12.80 1.58 -10.34
N THR A 54 12.19 2.75 -10.14
CA THR A 54 12.86 4.04 -9.98
C THR A 54 12.54 4.54 -8.58
N ASN A 55 13.56 4.81 -7.76
CA ASN A 55 13.39 5.31 -6.39
C ASN A 55 13.85 6.76 -6.23
N ASP A 56 14.25 7.42 -7.32
CA ASP A 56 14.53 8.84 -7.34
C ASP A 56 13.25 9.66 -7.12
N ALA A 57 13.27 10.54 -6.13
CA ALA A 57 12.13 11.39 -5.77
C ALA A 57 11.76 12.36 -6.90
N ALA A 58 12.75 12.91 -7.61
CA ALA A 58 12.56 13.86 -8.71
C ALA A 58 11.77 13.24 -9.87
N ALA A 59 11.98 11.94 -10.16
CA ALA A 59 11.27 11.21 -11.21
C ALA A 59 9.76 11.11 -10.97
N PHE A 60 9.27 11.40 -9.77
CA PHE A 60 7.85 11.32 -9.41
C PHE A 60 7.15 12.66 -9.38
N LEU A 61 7.88 13.77 -9.56
CA LEU A 61 7.30 15.11 -9.67
C LEU A 61 6.59 15.28 -11.02
N PRO A 62 5.58 16.17 -11.10
CA PRO A 62 4.99 16.50 -12.39
C PRO A 62 5.99 17.26 -13.25
N SER A 63 6.02 16.98 -14.56
CA SER A 63 6.85 17.73 -15.53
C SER A 63 6.50 19.23 -15.60
N SER A 64 5.35 19.61 -15.04
CA SER A 64 4.94 21.02 -14.94
C SER A 64 5.44 21.69 -13.66
N ALA A 65 6.02 20.97 -12.72
CA ALA A 65 6.57 21.53 -11.50
C ALA A 65 7.74 22.47 -11.85
N GLU A 66 7.89 23.50 -11.06
CA GLU A 66 8.94 24.50 -11.29
C GLU A 66 10.32 23.90 -11.07
N SER A 67 10.48 23.10 -10.01
CA SER A 67 11.72 22.40 -9.72
C SER A 67 12.14 21.43 -10.83
N THR A 68 11.18 20.68 -11.42
CA THR A 68 11.45 19.78 -12.56
C THR A 68 11.94 20.57 -13.78
N ARG A 69 11.29 21.68 -14.10
CA ARG A 69 11.72 22.57 -15.20
C ARG A 69 13.07 23.21 -14.93
N ALA A 70 13.34 23.58 -13.70
CA ALA A 70 14.62 24.12 -13.28
C ALA A 70 15.73 23.06 -13.40
N ALA A 71 15.46 21.81 -13.02
CA ALA A 71 16.39 20.69 -13.19
C ALA A 71 16.69 20.41 -14.66
N GLU A 72 15.65 20.32 -15.52
CA GLU A 72 15.82 20.18 -16.99
C GLU A 72 16.65 21.31 -17.58
N ALA A 73 16.42 22.55 -17.17
CA ALA A 73 17.19 23.69 -17.63
C ALA A 73 18.62 23.70 -17.08
N SER A 74 18.81 23.28 -15.82
CA SER A 74 20.13 23.17 -15.17
C SER A 74 21.02 22.12 -15.80
N ALA A 75 20.45 21.01 -16.30
CA ALA A 75 21.19 19.96 -16.98
C ALA A 75 21.97 20.45 -18.22
N ALA A 76 21.53 21.54 -18.84
CA ALA A 76 22.23 22.16 -19.97
C ALA A 76 23.52 22.89 -19.56
N PHE A 77 23.72 23.19 -18.28
CA PHE A 77 24.91 23.88 -17.75
C PHE A 77 26.03 22.90 -17.34
N THR A 78 25.73 21.61 -17.23
CA THR A 78 26.66 20.54 -16.87
C THR A 78 26.76 19.52 -18.00
N GLU A 79 27.94 18.94 -18.24
CA GLU A 79 28.13 17.93 -19.31
C GLU A 79 27.43 16.60 -19.00
N SER A 80 27.19 16.29 -17.74
CA SER A 80 26.40 15.13 -17.25
C SER A 80 25.68 15.51 -15.95
N GLU A 81 24.51 14.94 -15.73
CA GLU A 81 23.90 14.96 -14.41
C GLU A 81 24.74 14.08 -13.48
N ALA A 82 25.12 14.65 -12.33
CA ALA A 82 25.91 13.92 -11.35
C ALA A 82 25.06 13.60 -10.12
N LEU A 83 25.10 12.33 -9.69
CA LEU A 83 24.55 11.91 -8.40
C LEU A 83 25.69 11.98 -7.36
N PRO A 84 25.67 12.91 -6.41
CA PRO A 84 26.71 13.03 -5.41
C PRO A 84 26.58 11.93 -4.34
N VAL A 85 27.69 11.25 -4.05
CA VAL A 85 27.92 10.41 -2.90
C VAL A 85 28.99 11.09 -2.05
N LEU A 86 28.74 11.25 -0.76
CA LEU A 86 29.61 12.01 0.13
C LEU A 86 30.21 11.06 1.17
N VAL A 87 31.54 10.96 1.23
CA VAL A 87 32.21 10.27 2.32
C VAL A 87 32.63 11.30 3.34
N VAL A 88 32.18 11.14 4.57
CA VAL A 88 32.56 12.00 5.72
C VAL A 88 33.38 11.17 6.68
N LEU A 89 34.54 11.73 7.08
CA LEU A 89 35.38 11.10 8.10
C LEU A 89 35.59 12.10 9.26
N GLU A 90 35.47 11.63 10.49
CA GLU A 90 35.58 12.40 11.72
C GLU A 90 36.58 11.70 12.69
N ALA A 91 37.31 12.48 13.47
CA ALA A 91 38.17 11.95 14.53
C ALA A 91 37.36 11.28 15.65
N GLU A 92 37.76 10.12 16.13
CA GLU A 92 37.09 9.45 17.25
C GLU A 92 37.04 10.36 18.51
N GLY A 93 35.83 10.70 18.93
CA GLY A 93 35.62 11.53 20.13
C GLY A 93 35.62 13.03 19.91
N GLY A 94 35.65 13.47 18.66
CA GLY A 94 35.71 14.90 18.27
C GLY A 94 37.09 15.53 18.50
N GLY A 95 37.38 16.56 17.74
CA GLY A 95 38.60 17.33 17.87
C GLY A 95 39.49 17.31 16.60
N ALA A 96 40.55 18.16 16.61
CA ALA A 96 41.36 18.36 15.42
C ALA A 96 41.97 17.07 14.89
N LEU A 97 41.92 16.87 13.59
CA LEU A 97 42.45 15.72 12.88
C LEU A 97 44.00 15.66 12.98
N ASP A 98 44.52 14.49 13.27
CA ASP A 98 45.98 14.27 13.22
C ASP A 98 46.43 14.36 11.74
N PRO A 99 47.49 15.12 11.43
CA PRO A 99 48.06 15.12 10.09
C PRO A 99 48.46 13.72 9.57
N ALA A 100 48.76 12.75 10.46
CA ALA A 100 48.99 11.38 10.07
C ALA A 100 47.70 10.66 9.61
N ALA A 101 46.57 10.96 10.21
CA ALA A 101 45.30 10.45 9.80
C ALA A 101 44.87 10.99 8.41
N ILE A 102 45.06 12.29 8.17
CA ILE A 102 44.84 12.89 6.84
C ILE A 102 45.74 12.26 5.77
N ALA A 103 47.01 12.04 6.11
CA ALA A 103 47.96 11.39 5.19
C ALA A 103 47.64 9.91 4.92
N ALA A 104 46.94 9.22 5.83
CA ALA A 104 46.48 7.84 5.64
C ALA A 104 45.24 7.77 4.73
N VAL A 105 44.35 8.78 4.74
CA VAL A 105 43.13 8.83 3.91
C VAL A 105 43.47 9.11 2.43
N GLN A 106 44.42 9.98 2.15
CA GLN A 106 44.74 10.39 0.77
C GLN A 106 45.03 9.23 -0.20
N PRO A 107 45.87 8.22 0.12
CA PRO A 107 46.13 7.11 -0.81
C PRO A 107 44.91 6.20 -0.99
N VAL A 108 44.07 6.06 0.04
CA VAL A 108 42.86 5.24 -0.05
C VAL A 108 41.86 5.93 -1.00
N VAL A 109 41.63 7.22 -0.83
CA VAL A 109 40.75 8.00 -1.70
C VAL A 109 41.28 8.04 -3.14
N ALA A 110 42.54 8.21 -3.35
CA ALA A 110 43.15 8.18 -4.70
C ALA A 110 43.04 6.79 -5.36
N GLY A 111 42.91 5.72 -4.59
CA GLY A 111 42.73 4.34 -5.07
C GLY A 111 41.28 3.96 -5.36
N LEU A 112 40.27 4.75 -4.92
CA LEU A 112 38.86 4.42 -5.11
C LEU A 112 38.49 4.17 -6.57
N PRO A 113 38.96 4.94 -7.58
CA PRO A 113 38.62 4.65 -8.98
C PRO A 113 39.04 3.28 -9.47
N ASP A 114 40.12 2.69 -8.90
CA ASP A 114 40.62 1.37 -9.27
C ASP A 114 39.92 0.20 -8.54
N VAL A 115 39.01 0.49 -7.60
CA VAL A 115 38.25 -0.51 -6.85
C VAL A 115 37.29 -1.22 -7.78
N ALA A 116 37.28 -2.55 -7.78
CA ALA A 116 36.41 -3.35 -8.60
C ALA A 116 34.94 -3.20 -8.14
N MET A 117 34.01 -3.06 -9.09
CA MET A 117 32.60 -2.99 -8.82
C MET A 117 32.09 -4.37 -8.34
N PRO A 118 31.51 -4.47 -7.13
CA PRO A 118 30.96 -5.73 -6.63
C PRO A 118 29.78 -6.20 -7.51
N GLY A 119 29.68 -7.51 -7.74
CA GLY A 119 28.56 -8.08 -8.51
C GLY A 119 28.61 -7.85 -10.01
N ALA A 120 29.48 -6.99 -10.53
CA ALA A 120 29.56 -6.65 -11.92
C ALA A 120 30.04 -7.80 -12.81
N ASP A 121 29.41 -7.98 -13.97
CA ASP A 121 29.90 -8.81 -15.08
C ASP A 121 30.28 -7.91 -16.27
N PRO A 122 31.55 -7.53 -16.42
CA PRO A 122 32.01 -6.71 -17.54
C PRO A 122 31.74 -7.34 -18.91
N ALA A 123 31.54 -8.67 -18.98
CA ALA A 123 31.15 -9.33 -20.23
C ALA A 123 29.68 -9.10 -20.58
N ALA A 124 28.85 -8.75 -19.61
CA ALA A 124 27.47 -8.31 -19.80
C ALA A 124 27.38 -6.80 -20.15
N GLY A 125 28.45 -6.04 -19.91
CA GLY A 125 28.51 -4.60 -20.18
C GLY A 125 28.50 -3.75 -18.91
N ASP A 126 28.58 -4.37 -17.73
CA ASP A 126 28.62 -3.68 -16.45
C ASP A 126 29.93 -2.88 -16.27
N PRO A 127 29.93 -1.77 -15.51
CA PRO A 127 31.14 -1.05 -15.13
C PRO A 127 32.06 -1.97 -14.33
N ALA A 128 33.33 -2.02 -14.71
CA ALA A 128 34.30 -2.94 -14.08
C ALA A 128 34.84 -2.39 -12.76
N THR A 129 35.01 -1.08 -12.67
CA THR A 129 35.57 -0.37 -11.52
C THR A 129 34.69 0.85 -11.15
N LEU A 130 34.93 1.41 -9.96
CA LEU A 130 34.28 2.66 -9.56
C LEU A 130 34.61 3.81 -10.50
N GLY A 131 35.85 3.84 -11.07
CA GLY A 131 36.28 4.86 -12.01
C GLY A 131 35.45 4.92 -13.29
N ASP A 132 34.80 3.81 -13.69
CA ASP A 132 33.96 3.76 -14.88
C ASP A 132 32.64 4.54 -14.68
N VAL A 133 32.23 4.76 -13.43
CA VAL A 133 30.99 5.49 -13.08
C VAL A 133 31.24 6.87 -12.46
N LEU A 134 32.48 7.18 -12.09
CA LEU A 134 32.85 8.49 -11.56
C LEU A 134 33.00 9.51 -12.69
N THR A 135 32.46 10.71 -12.50
CA THR A 135 32.60 11.83 -13.46
C THR A 135 33.81 12.69 -13.19
N ALA A 136 34.41 12.57 -12.00
CA ALA A 136 35.60 13.31 -11.59
C ALA A 136 36.43 12.49 -10.61
N ASP A 137 37.77 12.75 -10.55
CA ASP A 137 38.65 12.15 -9.56
C ASP A 137 38.28 12.63 -8.14
N PRO A 138 38.21 11.71 -7.13
CA PRO A 138 37.88 12.06 -5.78
C PRO A 138 38.99 12.91 -5.12
N VAL A 139 38.55 13.93 -4.36
CA VAL A 139 39.44 14.84 -3.62
C VAL A 139 39.09 14.88 -2.14
N VAL A 140 40.09 15.05 -1.27
CA VAL A 140 39.89 15.16 0.18
C VAL A 140 39.81 16.65 0.56
N VAL A 141 38.70 17.04 1.16
CA VAL A 141 38.41 18.42 1.57
C VAL A 141 38.34 18.45 3.09
N PRO A 142 39.25 19.14 3.81
CA PRO A 142 39.12 19.32 5.24
C PRO A 142 38.05 20.34 5.60
N SER A 143 37.38 20.15 6.72
CA SER A 143 36.43 21.12 7.30
C SER A 143 37.16 22.38 7.78
N GLU A 144 36.44 23.51 7.91
CA GLU A 144 37.01 24.79 8.39
C GLU A 144 37.53 24.69 9.85
N ASP A 145 36.87 23.87 10.68
CA ASP A 145 37.27 23.61 12.07
C ASP A 145 38.44 22.62 12.16
N GLY A 146 38.74 21.92 11.07
CA GLY A 146 39.81 20.91 11.03
C GLY A 146 39.49 19.62 11.78
N GLU A 147 38.25 19.32 12.09
CA GLU A 147 37.81 18.17 12.85
C GLU A 147 37.22 17.03 11.96
N ALA A 148 36.87 17.36 10.69
CA ALA A 148 36.37 16.38 9.73
C ALA A 148 36.98 16.50 8.33
N LEU A 149 36.88 15.42 7.54
CA LEU A 149 37.20 15.38 6.11
C LEU A 149 35.99 15.03 5.30
N LEU A 150 35.81 15.68 4.16
CA LEU A 150 34.78 15.38 3.16
C LEU A 150 35.46 14.87 1.90
N VAL A 151 34.95 13.77 1.33
CA VAL A 151 35.34 13.26 0.02
C VAL A 151 34.09 13.19 -0.86
N PRO A 152 33.86 14.19 -1.71
CA PRO A 152 32.76 14.14 -2.67
C PRO A 152 33.10 13.19 -3.82
N LEU A 153 32.21 12.25 -4.09
CA LEU A 153 32.22 11.35 -5.24
C LEU A 153 31.05 11.74 -6.13
N SER A 154 31.31 12.09 -7.37
CA SER A 154 30.27 12.45 -8.34
C SER A 154 30.07 11.29 -9.30
N LEU A 155 28.93 10.60 -9.19
CA LEU A 155 28.56 9.50 -10.08
C LEU A 155 27.81 10.05 -11.29
N ASP A 156 27.99 9.44 -12.45
CA ASP A 156 27.13 9.67 -13.61
C ASP A 156 25.71 9.18 -13.28
N ALA A 157 24.73 10.06 -13.29
CA ALA A 157 23.37 9.75 -12.81
C ALA A 157 22.68 8.69 -13.67
N GLU A 158 22.91 8.65 -14.98
CA GLU A 158 22.32 7.65 -15.88
C GLU A 158 22.87 6.26 -15.60
N GLN A 159 24.20 6.17 -15.34
CA GLN A 159 24.83 4.90 -14.98
C GLN A 159 24.49 4.47 -13.55
N ALA A 160 24.38 5.41 -12.62
CA ALA A 160 24.04 5.13 -11.22
C ALA A 160 22.66 4.51 -11.04
N ASP A 161 21.68 4.91 -11.90
CA ASP A 161 20.30 4.36 -11.91
C ASP A 161 20.21 2.98 -12.62
N ALA A 162 21.28 2.52 -13.26
CA ALA A 162 21.30 1.23 -13.90
C ALA A 162 21.39 0.07 -12.89
N SER A 163 21.01 -1.13 -13.34
CA SER A 163 21.17 -2.36 -12.57
C SER A 163 22.30 -3.22 -13.15
N LEU A 164 23.10 -3.82 -12.30
CA LEU A 164 24.14 -4.80 -12.65
C LEU A 164 23.53 -6.14 -13.08
N ALA A 165 24.35 -7.01 -13.64
CA ALA A 165 23.92 -8.35 -14.09
C ALA A 165 23.41 -9.27 -12.97
N ASP A 166 23.76 -9.00 -11.73
CA ASP A 166 23.26 -9.71 -10.52
C ASP A 166 22.02 -9.09 -9.87
N ASP A 167 21.42 -8.09 -10.53
CA ASP A 167 20.21 -7.38 -10.08
C ASP A 167 20.45 -6.33 -8.97
N GLU A 168 21.67 -6.04 -8.59
CA GLU A 168 22.02 -4.95 -7.68
C GLU A 168 22.07 -3.60 -8.43
N SER A 169 21.70 -2.48 -7.78
CA SER A 169 21.84 -1.15 -8.39
C SER A 169 23.30 -0.70 -8.40
N VAL A 170 23.72 -0.03 -9.47
CA VAL A 170 25.09 0.49 -9.60
C VAL A 170 25.41 1.44 -8.44
N VAL A 171 24.49 2.31 -8.03
CA VAL A 171 24.70 3.20 -6.88
C VAL A 171 24.83 2.41 -5.57
N GLY A 172 24.05 1.35 -5.39
CA GLY A 172 24.15 0.46 -4.22
C GLY A 172 25.50 -0.24 -4.13
N ALA A 173 25.92 -0.86 -5.23
CA ALA A 173 27.20 -1.53 -5.35
C ALA A 173 28.40 -0.56 -5.16
N THR A 174 28.29 0.67 -5.70
CA THR A 174 29.29 1.72 -5.52
C THR A 174 29.44 2.12 -4.05
N VAL A 175 28.32 2.43 -3.38
CA VAL A 175 28.31 2.80 -1.96
C VAL A 175 28.86 1.67 -1.09
N GLN A 176 28.47 0.42 -1.38
CA GLN A 176 28.98 -0.75 -0.66
C GLN A 176 30.50 -0.92 -0.88
N ALA A 177 30.99 -0.78 -2.12
CA ALA A 177 32.43 -0.86 -2.41
C ALA A 177 33.23 0.20 -1.68
N VAL A 178 32.70 1.42 -1.59
CA VAL A 178 33.31 2.52 -0.84
C VAL A 178 33.35 2.20 0.65
N ARG A 179 32.26 1.74 1.25
CA ARG A 179 32.18 1.32 2.66
C ARG A 179 33.19 0.20 2.97
N ASP A 180 33.20 -0.82 2.12
CA ASP A 180 34.12 -1.96 2.28
C ASP A 180 35.58 -1.51 2.18
N THR A 181 35.92 -0.64 1.23
CA THR A 181 37.30 -0.12 1.08
C THR A 181 37.75 0.69 2.30
N LEU A 182 36.88 1.56 2.84
CA LEU A 182 37.16 2.33 4.05
C LEU A 182 37.35 1.42 5.28
N ALA A 183 36.52 0.37 5.38
CA ALA A 183 36.61 -0.62 6.45
C ALA A 183 37.89 -1.46 6.35
N ASP A 184 38.24 -1.91 5.14
CA ASP A 184 39.40 -2.80 4.91
C ASP A 184 40.75 -2.06 5.01
N GLU A 185 40.84 -0.84 4.43
CA GLU A 185 42.11 -0.10 4.34
C GLU A 185 42.36 0.81 5.56
N LEU A 186 41.32 1.40 6.15
CA LEU A 186 41.42 2.31 7.28
C LEU A 186 40.90 1.70 8.60
N GLY A 187 40.14 0.60 8.53
CA GLY A 187 39.36 0.08 9.65
C GLY A 187 38.26 1.02 10.09
N ALA A 188 37.90 2.02 9.26
CA ALA A 188 36.97 3.10 9.56
C ALA A 188 35.56 2.73 9.09
N THR A 189 34.63 2.70 10.02
CA THR A 189 33.17 2.54 9.75
C THR A 189 32.42 3.50 10.65
N ALA A 190 31.10 3.56 10.51
CA ALA A 190 30.24 4.33 11.44
C ALA A 190 30.45 3.95 12.91
N ASP A 191 30.71 2.66 13.18
CA ASP A 191 30.85 2.08 14.53
C ASP A 191 32.29 1.88 15.00
N SER A 192 33.28 2.00 14.10
CA SER A 192 34.70 1.69 14.38
C SER A 192 35.65 2.74 13.79
N SER A 193 36.63 3.17 14.59
CA SER A 193 37.56 4.21 14.21
C SER A 193 38.90 3.69 13.62
N GLY A 194 39.13 2.40 13.59
CA GLY A 194 40.34 1.78 13.07
C GLY A 194 41.65 2.25 13.72
N GLU A 195 42.78 1.95 13.07
CA GLU A 195 44.12 2.36 13.56
C GLU A 195 44.39 3.86 13.35
N ALA A 196 43.70 4.47 12.37
CA ALA A 196 43.82 5.91 12.07
C ALA A 196 43.05 6.81 13.04
N GLY A 197 42.22 6.23 13.93
CA GLY A 197 41.36 6.98 14.84
C GLY A 197 40.27 7.78 14.16
N LEU A 198 39.84 7.33 12.96
CA LEU A 198 38.78 7.97 12.16
C LEU A 198 37.56 7.06 12.04
N ARG A 199 36.38 7.61 12.25
CA ARG A 199 35.12 6.99 11.83
C ARG A 199 34.79 7.49 10.44
N ALA A 200 34.08 6.68 9.65
CA ALA A 200 33.70 7.01 8.29
C ALA A 200 32.24 6.67 8.04
N TRP A 201 31.57 7.53 7.31
CA TRP A 201 30.18 7.39 6.84
C TRP A 201 30.10 7.70 5.35
N VAL A 202 29.18 7.01 4.67
CA VAL A 202 28.87 7.31 3.27
C VAL A 202 27.45 7.84 3.21
N THR A 203 27.29 9.10 2.87
CA THR A 203 26.08 9.90 2.92
C THR A 203 25.80 10.64 1.60
N GLY A 204 24.99 11.67 1.64
CA GLY A 204 24.54 12.43 0.47
C GLY A 204 23.45 11.72 -0.33
N PRO A 205 22.95 12.34 -1.43
CA PRO A 205 21.87 11.76 -2.23
C PRO A 205 22.09 10.32 -2.67
N GLY A 206 23.28 9.99 -3.17
CA GLY A 206 23.60 8.62 -3.59
C GLY A 206 23.69 7.64 -2.42
N GLY A 207 24.23 8.06 -1.27
CA GLY A 207 24.22 7.25 -0.04
C GLY A 207 22.82 6.95 0.45
N PHE A 208 21.94 7.95 0.43
CA PHE A 208 20.53 7.80 0.79
C PHE A 208 19.77 6.85 -0.16
N VAL A 209 19.97 7.00 -1.48
CA VAL A 209 19.35 6.10 -2.49
C VAL A 209 19.83 4.68 -2.31
N ALA A 210 21.12 4.47 -2.02
CA ALA A 210 21.68 3.14 -1.75
C ALA A 210 21.05 2.50 -0.50
N ASP A 211 20.97 3.24 0.62
CA ASP A 211 20.35 2.73 1.85
C ASP A 211 18.85 2.51 1.69
N LEU A 212 18.14 3.34 0.93
CA LEU A 212 16.73 3.17 0.60
C LEU A 212 16.51 1.91 -0.25
N THR A 213 17.33 1.70 -1.27
CA THR A 213 17.29 0.51 -2.12
C THR A 213 17.57 -0.76 -1.32
N ASN A 214 18.56 -0.71 -0.43
CA ASN A 214 18.86 -1.80 0.50
C ASN A 214 17.70 -2.07 1.47
N ALA A 215 17.03 -1.01 1.96
CA ALA A 215 15.85 -1.15 2.81
C ALA A 215 14.68 -1.85 2.09
N PHE A 216 14.59 -1.74 0.78
CA PHE A 216 13.59 -2.48 -0.03
C PHE A 216 14.10 -3.85 -0.49
N GLY A 217 15.38 -4.00 -0.87
CA GLY A 217 15.91 -5.16 -1.57
C GLY A 217 15.88 -6.48 -0.78
N GLY A 218 16.11 -6.45 0.53
CA GLY A 218 16.10 -7.66 1.38
C GLY A 218 14.74 -8.01 1.98
N ILE A 219 13.78 -7.10 1.91
CA ILE A 219 12.56 -7.12 2.74
C ILE A 219 11.38 -7.76 2.06
N ASP A 220 11.32 -7.80 0.73
CA ASP A 220 10.18 -8.38 0.00
C ASP A 220 9.88 -9.83 0.42
N GLY A 221 10.92 -10.66 0.56
CA GLY A 221 10.78 -12.01 1.05
C GLY A 221 10.31 -12.10 2.50
N VAL A 222 10.86 -11.25 3.38
CA VAL A 222 10.52 -11.20 4.80
C VAL A 222 9.12 -10.64 4.99
N LEU A 223 8.77 -9.54 4.32
CA LEU A 223 7.43 -8.96 4.33
C LEU A 223 6.37 -9.97 3.93
N LEU A 224 6.60 -10.64 2.79
CA LEU A 224 5.67 -11.64 2.28
C LEU A 224 5.55 -12.84 3.22
N LEU A 225 6.65 -13.31 3.79
CA LEU A 225 6.67 -14.41 4.75
C LEU A 225 5.93 -14.04 6.04
N VAL A 226 6.17 -12.85 6.59
CA VAL A 226 5.49 -12.35 7.79
C VAL A 226 3.99 -12.18 7.51
N ALA A 227 3.62 -11.55 6.41
CA ALA A 227 2.22 -11.36 6.01
C ALA A 227 1.51 -12.70 5.83
N LEU A 228 2.06 -13.62 5.04
CA LEU A 228 1.47 -14.95 4.80
C LEU A 228 1.45 -15.80 6.07
N GLY A 229 2.48 -15.73 6.91
CA GLY A 229 2.55 -16.42 8.21
C GLY A 229 1.47 -15.94 9.17
N ALA A 230 1.32 -14.63 9.31
CA ALA A 230 0.28 -14.02 10.13
C ALA A 230 -1.13 -14.36 9.63
N VAL A 231 -1.34 -14.26 8.31
CA VAL A 231 -2.59 -14.67 7.66
C VAL A 231 -2.88 -16.16 7.89
N LEU A 232 -1.86 -17.03 7.75
CA LEU A 232 -2.00 -18.48 8.01
C LEU A 232 -2.52 -18.74 9.43
N VAL A 233 -1.90 -18.13 10.43
CA VAL A 233 -2.29 -18.29 11.84
C VAL A 233 -3.75 -17.86 12.03
N ILE A 234 -4.14 -16.69 11.52
CA ILE A 234 -5.52 -16.20 11.66
C ILE A 234 -6.51 -17.10 10.93
N LEU A 235 -6.19 -17.51 9.69
CA LEU A 235 -7.06 -18.40 8.93
C LEU A 235 -7.25 -19.77 9.61
N VAL A 236 -6.21 -20.33 10.24
CA VAL A 236 -6.32 -21.57 11.04
C VAL A 236 -7.27 -21.36 12.21
N LEU A 237 -7.18 -20.23 12.91
CA LEU A 237 -8.06 -19.91 14.04
C LEU A 237 -9.51 -19.70 13.59
N VAL A 238 -9.73 -19.01 12.46
CA VAL A 238 -11.05 -18.69 11.91
C VAL A 238 -11.74 -19.93 11.33
N TYR A 239 -11.06 -20.64 10.45
CA TYR A 239 -11.61 -21.83 9.79
C TYR A 239 -11.64 -23.07 10.70
N ARG A 240 -10.75 -23.08 11.68
CA ARG A 240 -10.53 -24.28 12.54
C ARG A 240 -10.29 -25.53 11.71
N SER A 241 -9.56 -25.37 10.61
CA SER A 241 -9.14 -26.43 9.69
C SER A 241 -7.73 -26.14 9.22
N PRO A 242 -6.83 -27.09 9.12
CA PRO A 242 -5.47 -26.88 8.62
C PRO A 242 -5.39 -26.81 7.08
N PHE A 243 -6.37 -27.38 6.36
CA PHE A 243 -6.31 -27.52 4.91
C PHE A 243 -6.87 -26.30 4.14
N LEU A 244 -7.89 -25.64 4.70
CA LEU A 244 -8.50 -24.48 4.05
C LEU A 244 -7.55 -23.27 3.96
N PRO A 245 -6.81 -22.93 5.02
CA PRO A 245 -5.82 -21.86 4.95
C PRO A 245 -4.80 -22.03 3.83
N LEU A 246 -4.31 -23.27 3.65
CA LEU A 246 -3.33 -23.57 2.59
C LEU A 246 -3.89 -23.30 1.20
N ALA A 247 -5.14 -23.69 0.93
CA ALA A 247 -5.79 -23.40 -0.36
C ALA A 247 -6.00 -21.90 -0.58
N VAL A 248 -6.31 -21.15 0.49
CA VAL A 248 -6.49 -19.68 0.42
C VAL A 248 -5.15 -18.98 0.18
N ILE A 249 -4.12 -19.34 0.94
CA ILE A 249 -2.77 -18.76 0.78
C ILE A 249 -2.22 -19.08 -0.62
N LEU A 250 -2.35 -20.31 -1.08
CA LEU A 250 -1.90 -20.67 -2.44
C LEU A 250 -2.64 -19.81 -3.50
N THR A 251 -3.94 -19.55 -3.29
CA THR A 251 -4.71 -18.65 -4.18
C THR A 251 -4.14 -17.22 -4.15
N ALA A 252 -3.76 -16.71 -2.98
CA ALA A 252 -3.18 -15.38 -2.83
C ALA A 252 -1.79 -15.27 -3.48
N VAL A 253 -0.92 -16.28 -3.28
CA VAL A 253 0.41 -16.31 -3.92
C VAL A 253 0.32 -16.34 -5.44
N PHE A 254 -0.56 -17.16 -6.01
CA PHE A 254 -0.75 -17.18 -7.46
C PHE A 254 -1.39 -15.89 -8.00
N ALA A 255 -2.26 -15.24 -7.21
CA ALA A 255 -2.79 -13.93 -7.56
C ALA A 255 -1.68 -12.87 -7.57
N LEU A 256 -0.77 -12.92 -6.61
CA LEU A 256 0.40 -12.03 -6.58
C LEU A 256 1.31 -12.25 -7.79
N CYS A 257 1.62 -13.51 -8.13
CA CYS A 257 2.37 -13.82 -9.35
C CYS A 257 1.69 -13.28 -10.62
N ALA A 258 0.35 -13.35 -10.70
CA ALA A 258 -0.39 -12.81 -11.84
C ALA A 258 -0.33 -11.28 -11.90
N ALA A 259 -0.39 -10.62 -10.75
CA ALA A 259 -0.27 -9.17 -10.63
C ALA A 259 1.15 -8.71 -11.00
N ALA A 260 2.16 -9.35 -10.42
CA ALA A 260 3.57 -9.07 -10.68
C ALA A 260 3.93 -9.21 -12.16
N LEU A 261 3.47 -10.30 -12.81
CA LEU A 261 3.68 -10.51 -14.23
C LEU A 261 3.11 -9.36 -15.07
N ALA A 262 1.91 -8.89 -14.75
CA ALA A 262 1.27 -7.80 -15.49
C ALA A 262 1.98 -6.46 -15.23
N VAL A 263 2.33 -6.18 -13.97
CA VAL A 263 3.01 -4.94 -13.58
C VAL A 263 4.42 -4.88 -14.16
N TYR A 264 5.20 -5.96 -14.08
CA TYR A 264 6.53 -6.05 -14.66
C TYR A 264 6.56 -5.69 -16.15
N HIS A 265 5.71 -6.35 -16.95
CA HIS A 265 5.70 -6.06 -18.38
C HIS A 265 5.20 -4.65 -18.75
N LEU A 266 4.36 -4.04 -17.91
CA LEU A 266 3.92 -2.66 -18.15
C LEU A 266 4.98 -1.65 -17.70
N ALA A 267 5.75 -1.97 -16.66
CA ALA A 267 6.87 -1.15 -16.22
C ALA A 267 8.05 -1.25 -17.20
N ASP A 268 8.43 -2.47 -17.62
CA ASP A 268 9.45 -2.73 -18.64
C ASP A 268 9.15 -2.05 -19.99
N ALA A 269 7.85 -1.95 -20.31
CA ALA A 269 7.40 -1.22 -21.52
C ALA A 269 7.31 0.31 -21.33
N GLY A 270 7.70 0.86 -20.18
CA GLY A 270 7.64 2.30 -19.87
C GLY A 270 6.22 2.87 -19.74
N VAL A 271 5.19 2.01 -19.56
CA VAL A 271 3.79 2.44 -19.40
C VAL A 271 3.49 2.83 -17.97
N LEU A 272 4.21 2.23 -17.01
CA LEU A 272 4.08 2.48 -15.57
C LEU A 272 5.46 2.78 -14.99
N THR A 273 5.56 3.76 -14.11
CA THR A 273 6.70 3.92 -13.20
C THR A 273 6.42 3.15 -11.92
N LEU A 274 7.37 2.37 -11.44
CA LEU A 274 7.24 1.56 -10.22
C LEU A 274 8.30 1.98 -9.22
N ASN A 275 7.94 2.09 -7.94
CA ASN A 275 8.87 2.25 -6.84
C ASN A 275 8.67 1.15 -5.79
N GLY A 276 9.62 1.01 -4.88
CA GLY A 276 9.59 0.00 -3.82
C GLY A 276 8.34 0.11 -2.92
N GLN A 277 7.86 1.33 -2.64
CA GLN A 277 6.63 1.56 -1.88
C GLN A 277 5.41 0.96 -2.58
N ALA A 278 5.24 1.22 -3.88
CA ALA A 278 4.11 0.71 -4.66
C ALA A 278 4.15 -0.82 -4.78
N GLN A 279 5.35 -1.43 -4.86
CA GLN A 279 5.54 -2.88 -4.84
C GLN A 279 5.12 -3.49 -3.50
N GLY A 280 5.57 -2.93 -2.37
CA GLY A 280 5.18 -3.38 -1.03
C GLY A 280 3.66 -3.31 -0.84
N ILE A 281 3.06 -2.18 -1.22
CA ILE A 281 1.60 -1.96 -1.17
C ILE A 281 0.86 -2.97 -2.07
N LEU A 282 1.32 -3.20 -3.31
CA LEU A 282 0.74 -4.20 -4.22
C LEU A 282 0.70 -5.58 -3.57
N SER A 283 1.82 -6.02 -3.00
CA SER A 283 1.96 -7.34 -2.38
C SER A 283 0.94 -7.54 -1.25
N ILE A 284 0.82 -6.57 -0.36
CA ILE A 284 -0.11 -6.62 0.76
C ILE A 284 -1.58 -6.51 0.31
N LEU A 285 -1.86 -5.64 -0.65
CA LEU A 285 -3.20 -5.43 -1.20
C LEU A 285 -3.73 -6.69 -1.89
N VAL A 286 -2.90 -7.35 -2.72
CA VAL A 286 -3.27 -8.58 -3.42
C VAL A 286 -3.50 -9.72 -2.46
N VAL A 287 -2.60 -9.91 -1.46
CA VAL A 287 -2.76 -10.94 -0.43
C VAL A 287 -4.04 -10.69 0.37
N GLY A 288 -4.26 -9.47 0.85
CA GLY A 288 -5.44 -9.09 1.62
C GLY A 288 -6.75 -9.33 0.85
N ALA A 289 -6.87 -8.79 -0.36
CA ALA A 289 -8.05 -8.93 -1.20
C ALA A 289 -8.32 -10.40 -1.61
N SER A 290 -7.27 -11.16 -1.95
CA SER A 290 -7.40 -12.58 -2.29
C SER A 290 -7.97 -13.40 -1.13
N VAL A 291 -7.48 -13.14 0.08
CA VAL A 291 -7.95 -13.82 1.30
C VAL A 291 -9.40 -13.44 1.60
N ASP A 292 -9.77 -12.18 1.45
CA ASP A 292 -11.13 -11.71 1.69
C ASP A 292 -12.14 -12.35 0.73
N TYR A 293 -11.85 -12.35 -0.56
CA TYR A 293 -12.72 -13.00 -1.55
C TYR A 293 -12.81 -14.50 -1.30
N ALA A 294 -11.68 -15.13 -0.94
CA ALA A 294 -11.65 -16.55 -0.57
C ALA A 294 -12.48 -16.84 0.67
N LEU A 295 -12.40 -16.01 1.73
CA LEU A 295 -13.21 -16.16 2.94
C LEU A 295 -14.71 -16.20 2.63
N LEU A 296 -15.16 -15.29 1.78
CA LEU A 296 -16.58 -15.17 1.38
C LEU A 296 -17.03 -16.40 0.56
N ILE A 297 -16.24 -16.80 -0.43
CA ILE A 297 -16.55 -17.98 -1.26
C ILE A 297 -16.57 -19.25 -0.41
N VAL A 298 -15.59 -19.45 0.46
CA VAL A 298 -15.49 -20.61 1.36
C VAL A 298 -16.66 -20.64 2.36
N ALA A 299 -17.04 -19.49 2.93
CA ALA A 299 -18.18 -19.40 3.83
C ALA A 299 -19.49 -19.81 3.13
N ARG A 300 -19.75 -19.29 1.91
CA ARG A 300 -20.89 -19.66 1.08
C ARG A 300 -20.84 -21.13 0.65
N TYR A 301 -19.67 -21.62 0.26
CA TYR A 301 -19.50 -23.02 -0.12
C TYR A 301 -19.83 -23.95 1.05
N ARG A 302 -19.39 -23.62 2.26
CA ARG A 302 -19.71 -24.35 3.49
C ARG A 302 -21.22 -24.37 3.78
N GLU A 303 -21.91 -23.24 3.54
CA GLU A 303 -23.37 -23.14 3.68
C GLU A 303 -24.08 -24.06 2.66
N GLU A 304 -23.70 -24.00 1.38
CA GLU A 304 -24.30 -24.81 0.31
C GLU A 304 -24.02 -26.31 0.47
N LEU A 305 -22.87 -26.70 1.03
CA LEU A 305 -22.56 -28.10 1.33
C LEU A 305 -23.51 -28.74 2.36
N ARG A 306 -24.23 -27.96 3.16
CA ARG A 306 -25.26 -28.45 4.10
C ARG A 306 -26.58 -28.76 3.41
N SER A 307 -26.84 -28.15 2.25
CA SER A 307 -28.10 -28.32 1.50
C SER A 307 -27.94 -29.16 0.23
N VAL A 308 -26.72 -29.27 -0.31
CA VAL A 308 -26.42 -29.95 -1.60
C VAL A 308 -25.43 -31.09 -1.38
N ALA A 309 -25.80 -32.30 -1.82
CA ALA A 309 -24.96 -33.48 -1.66
C ALA A 309 -23.71 -33.45 -2.55
N ALA A 310 -23.81 -32.96 -3.78
CA ALA A 310 -22.70 -32.91 -4.74
C ALA A 310 -21.81 -31.67 -4.53
N PRO A 311 -20.52 -31.82 -4.18
CA PRO A 311 -19.63 -30.66 -3.92
C PRO A 311 -19.52 -29.70 -5.09
N SER A 312 -19.45 -30.19 -6.33
CA SER A 312 -19.38 -29.34 -7.52
C SER A 312 -20.66 -28.51 -7.77
N ALA A 313 -21.82 -29.06 -7.40
CA ALA A 313 -23.08 -28.32 -7.49
C ALA A 313 -23.18 -27.27 -6.38
N ALA A 314 -22.74 -27.60 -5.16
CA ALA A 314 -22.64 -26.66 -4.04
C ALA A 314 -21.69 -25.49 -4.41
N MET A 315 -20.50 -25.78 -4.98
CA MET A 315 -19.56 -24.76 -5.43
C MET A 315 -20.16 -23.82 -6.49
N ARG A 316 -20.83 -24.36 -7.51
CA ARG A 316 -21.48 -23.52 -8.52
C ARG A 316 -22.54 -22.58 -7.94
N ARG A 317 -23.30 -23.05 -6.94
CA ARG A 317 -24.27 -22.20 -6.24
C ARG A 317 -23.58 -21.14 -5.39
N ALA A 318 -22.54 -21.52 -4.69
CA ALA A 318 -21.73 -20.59 -3.89
C ALA A 318 -21.14 -19.48 -4.77
N LEU A 319 -20.48 -19.82 -5.89
CA LEU A 319 -19.91 -18.85 -6.81
C LEU A 319 -20.97 -17.90 -7.40
N ARG A 320 -22.13 -18.42 -7.84
CA ARG A 320 -23.21 -17.57 -8.37
C ARG A 320 -23.76 -16.60 -7.34
N ARG A 321 -23.87 -17.00 -6.06
CA ARG A 321 -24.33 -16.13 -4.99
C ARG A 321 -23.29 -15.15 -4.49
N SER A 322 -22.00 -15.47 -4.68
CA SER A 322 -20.89 -14.61 -4.31
C SER A 322 -20.47 -13.65 -5.43
N LEU A 323 -20.91 -13.92 -6.67
CA LEU A 323 -20.48 -13.15 -7.85
C LEU A 323 -20.86 -11.67 -7.74
N GLU A 324 -22.15 -11.36 -7.50
CA GLU A 324 -22.62 -9.98 -7.43
C GLU A 324 -21.94 -9.17 -6.32
N PRO A 325 -21.88 -9.66 -5.06
CA PRO A 325 -21.20 -8.92 -3.99
C PRO A 325 -19.70 -8.74 -4.22
N ILE A 326 -18.98 -9.80 -4.65
CA ILE A 326 -17.52 -9.72 -4.83
C ILE A 326 -17.15 -8.87 -6.06
N THR A 327 -17.93 -8.95 -7.16
CA THR A 327 -17.69 -8.10 -8.34
C THR A 327 -17.96 -6.63 -8.02
N ALA A 328 -18.98 -6.34 -7.21
CA ALA A 328 -19.23 -4.99 -6.76
C ALA A 328 -18.10 -4.46 -5.87
N SER A 329 -17.64 -5.28 -4.92
CA SER A 329 -16.51 -5.00 -4.03
C SER A 329 -15.23 -4.74 -4.85
N ALA A 330 -14.80 -5.69 -5.68
CA ALA A 330 -13.64 -5.50 -6.53
C ALA A 330 -13.76 -4.26 -7.43
N GLY A 331 -14.95 -4.01 -7.96
CA GLY A 331 -15.26 -2.85 -8.79
C GLY A 331 -15.14 -1.51 -8.06
N THR A 332 -15.58 -1.45 -6.78
CA THR A 332 -15.42 -0.24 -5.95
C THR A 332 -13.96 0.04 -5.63
N VAL A 333 -13.18 -0.99 -5.29
CA VAL A 333 -11.74 -0.83 -5.00
C VAL A 333 -10.99 -0.41 -6.26
N VAL A 334 -11.21 -1.08 -7.38
CA VAL A 334 -10.59 -0.72 -8.66
C VAL A 334 -10.96 0.71 -9.07
N ALA A 335 -12.23 1.10 -8.96
CA ALA A 335 -12.66 2.45 -9.30
C ALA A 335 -12.05 3.52 -8.37
N GLY A 336 -11.95 3.24 -7.06
CA GLY A 336 -11.29 4.11 -6.10
C GLY A 336 -9.80 4.29 -6.40
N LEU A 337 -9.09 3.19 -6.67
CA LEU A 337 -7.67 3.21 -7.03
C LEU A 337 -7.43 3.95 -8.35
N LEU A 338 -8.26 3.72 -9.36
CA LEU A 338 -8.12 4.41 -10.66
C LEU A 338 -8.39 5.93 -10.57
N CYS A 339 -9.04 6.42 -9.50
CA CYS A 339 -9.13 7.87 -9.28
C CYS A 339 -7.75 8.50 -9.00
N LEU A 340 -6.76 7.72 -8.56
CA LEU A 340 -5.37 8.17 -8.40
C LEU A 340 -4.72 8.59 -9.73
N LEU A 341 -5.27 8.18 -10.87
CA LEU A 341 -4.84 8.69 -12.18
C LEU A 341 -5.03 10.22 -12.34
N LEU A 342 -5.80 10.86 -11.47
CA LEU A 342 -5.97 12.31 -11.41
C LEU A 342 -4.89 13.02 -10.60
N SER A 343 -3.97 12.28 -10.01
CA SER A 343 -2.83 12.82 -9.26
C SER A 343 -1.85 13.53 -10.20
N ASP A 344 -1.25 14.60 -9.70
CA ASP A 344 -0.12 15.24 -10.35
C ASP A 344 1.17 14.45 -10.10
N LEU A 345 1.33 13.86 -8.92
CA LEU A 345 2.47 13.00 -8.59
C LEU A 345 2.45 11.69 -9.38
N ALA A 346 3.53 11.39 -10.10
CA ALA A 346 3.63 10.18 -10.91
C ALA A 346 3.59 8.89 -10.04
N SER A 347 4.12 8.93 -8.81
CA SER A 347 4.05 7.82 -7.85
C SER A 347 2.60 7.47 -7.50
N ASN A 348 1.77 8.47 -7.17
CA ASN A 348 0.36 8.29 -6.89
C ASN A 348 -0.40 7.79 -8.13
N ARG A 349 -0.10 8.39 -9.30
CA ARG A 349 -0.73 8.06 -10.57
C ARG A 349 -0.45 6.63 -10.98
N SER A 350 0.76 6.12 -10.74
CA SER A 350 1.13 4.73 -11.07
C SER A 350 0.52 3.71 -10.10
N LEU A 351 0.37 4.04 -8.81
CA LEU A 351 -0.23 3.15 -7.82
C LEU A 351 -1.68 2.78 -8.17
N GLY A 352 -2.41 3.67 -8.83
CA GLY A 352 -3.78 3.42 -9.26
C GLY A 352 -3.91 2.16 -10.14
N PRO A 353 -3.30 2.13 -11.33
CA PRO A 353 -3.28 0.96 -12.20
C PRO A 353 -2.61 -0.27 -11.57
N VAL A 354 -1.48 -0.10 -10.85
CA VAL A 354 -0.78 -1.20 -10.16
C VAL A 354 -1.71 -1.90 -9.19
N GLY A 355 -2.36 -1.15 -8.30
CA GLY A 355 -3.32 -1.70 -7.35
C GLY A 355 -4.57 -2.29 -8.03
N ALA A 356 -5.08 -1.65 -9.10
CA ALA A 356 -6.23 -2.14 -9.85
C ALA A 356 -5.93 -3.49 -10.52
N LEU A 357 -4.73 -3.69 -11.10
CA LEU A 357 -4.26 -4.95 -11.63
C LEU A 357 -4.16 -6.02 -10.53
N GLY A 358 -3.65 -5.64 -9.36
CA GLY A 358 -3.59 -6.51 -8.20
C GLY A 358 -4.96 -7.03 -7.76
N ILE A 359 -5.95 -6.13 -7.65
CA ILE A 359 -7.34 -6.50 -7.31
C ILE A 359 -7.98 -7.37 -8.40
N ALA A 360 -7.72 -7.07 -9.67
CA ALA A 360 -8.22 -7.89 -10.79
C ALA A 360 -7.62 -9.30 -10.75
N ALA A 361 -6.32 -9.44 -10.47
CA ALA A 361 -5.65 -10.73 -10.30
C ALA A 361 -6.22 -11.52 -9.11
N ALA A 362 -6.44 -10.87 -7.95
CA ALA A 362 -7.07 -11.46 -6.78
C ALA A 362 -8.49 -11.96 -7.09
N TYR A 363 -9.30 -11.15 -7.79
CA TYR A 363 -10.63 -11.51 -8.23
C TYR A 363 -10.62 -12.74 -9.15
N LEU A 364 -9.75 -12.73 -10.18
CA LEU A 364 -9.62 -13.86 -11.12
C LEU A 364 -9.19 -15.15 -10.42
N ALA A 365 -8.21 -15.07 -9.52
CA ALA A 365 -7.76 -16.22 -8.74
C ALA A 365 -8.86 -16.77 -7.83
N ALA A 366 -9.62 -15.91 -7.16
CA ALA A 366 -10.72 -16.32 -6.29
C ALA A 366 -11.85 -17.05 -7.05
N PHE A 367 -12.16 -16.67 -8.28
CA PHE A 367 -13.23 -17.30 -9.06
C PHE A 367 -12.77 -18.47 -9.94
N THR A 368 -11.48 -18.62 -10.19
CA THR A 368 -10.95 -19.67 -11.08
C THR A 368 -10.05 -20.67 -10.36
N LEU A 369 -9.02 -20.21 -9.64
CA LEU A 369 -8.06 -21.08 -8.96
C LEU A 369 -8.62 -21.65 -7.65
N LEU A 370 -9.19 -20.82 -6.78
CA LEU A 370 -9.73 -21.28 -5.50
C LEU A 370 -10.78 -22.40 -5.64
N PRO A 371 -11.78 -22.32 -6.53
CA PRO A 371 -12.71 -23.41 -6.77
C PRO A 371 -12.02 -24.70 -7.27
N LEU A 372 -10.97 -24.56 -8.07
CA LEU A 372 -10.17 -25.68 -8.55
C LEU A 372 -9.49 -26.40 -7.37
N LEU A 373 -8.80 -25.64 -6.50
CA LEU A 373 -8.12 -26.15 -5.31
C LEU A 373 -9.09 -26.83 -4.33
N LEU A 374 -10.25 -26.21 -4.07
CA LEU A 374 -11.26 -26.77 -3.18
C LEU A 374 -11.96 -28.02 -3.73
N LEU A 375 -12.00 -28.17 -5.05
CA LEU A 375 -12.62 -29.34 -5.69
C LEU A 375 -11.63 -30.44 -6.08
N ILE A 376 -10.31 -30.22 -5.90
CA ILE A 376 -9.26 -31.19 -6.28
C ILE A 376 -9.46 -32.56 -5.58
N ALA A 377 -9.98 -32.55 -4.35
CA ALA A 377 -10.34 -33.76 -3.61
C ALA A 377 -11.66 -34.43 -4.09
N GLY A 378 -12.30 -33.87 -5.13
CA GLY A 378 -13.52 -34.42 -5.74
C GLY A 378 -14.66 -34.62 -4.74
N ARG A 379 -15.15 -35.88 -4.60
CA ARG A 379 -16.20 -36.17 -3.64
C ARG A 379 -15.77 -36.03 -2.18
N ARG A 380 -14.46 -36.07 -1.90
CA ARG A 380 -13.88 -35.91 -0.55
C ARG A 380 -13.63 -34.43 -0.19
N SER A 381 -13.93 -33.47 -1.01
CA SER A 381 -13.69 -32.03 -0.74
C SER A 381 -14.32 -31.53 0.57
N ARG A 382 -15.34 -32.21 1.10
CA ARG A 382 -15.89 -31.95 2.44
C ARG A 382 -14.87 -32.16 3.56
N VAL A 383 -13.88 -33.07 3.37
CA VAL A 383 -12.82 -33.37 4.37
C VAL A 383 -11.90 -32.13 4.57
N LEU A 384 -11.81 -31.22 3.59
CA LEU A 384 -11.07 -29.99 3.74
C LEU A 384 -11.56 -29.15 4.94
N PHE A 385 -12.81 -29.35 5.39
CA PHE A 385 -13.39 -28.68 6.56
C PHE A 385 -13.14 -29.46 7.88
N TRP A 386 -12.28 -30.49 7.89
CA TRP A 386 -11.94 -31.20 9.13
C TRP A 386 -11.36 -30.22 10.18
N PRO A 387 -11.73 -30.35 11.47
CA PRO A 387 -12.55 -31.40 12.09
C PRO A 387 -14.07 -31.21 12.02
N ARG A 388 -14.56 -30.07 11.53
CA ARG A 388 -16.00 -29.74 11.48
C ARG A 388 -16.59 -29.92 10.08
N VAL A 389 -16.56 -31.17 9.59
CA VAL A 389 -17.07 -31.54 8.27
C VAL A 389 -18.56 -31.24 8.12
N PRO A 390 -19.00 -30.41 7.12
CA PRO A 390 -20.41 -30.14 6.90
C PRO A 390 -21.16 -31.42 6.45
N ARG A 391 -22.24 -31.77 7.16
CA ARG A 391 -23.13 -32.88 6.82
C ARG A 391 -24.38 -32.32 6.11
N VAL A 392 -24.94 -33.10 5.20
CA VAL A 392 -26.24 -32.76 4.58
C VAL A 392 -27.31 -32.90 5.64
N ALA A 393 -28.15 -31.89 5.83
CA ALA A 393 -29.30 -32.01 6.71
C ALA A 393 -30.30 -32.97 6.06
N GLU A 394 -30.63 -34.09 6.75
CA GLU A 394 -31.68 -34.97 6.32
C GLU A 394 -33.02 -34.29 6.43
N PRO A 395 -33.87 -34.33 5.36
CA PRO A 395 -35.24 -33.81 5.44
C PRO A 395 -36.03 -34.71 6.40
N GLY A 396 -36.23 -34.29 7.65
CA GLY A 396 -37.09 -35.02 8.57
C GLY A 396 -36.56 -35.30 9.98
N ALA A 397 -35.31 -35.00 10.29
CA ALA A 397 -34.82 -35.11 11.66
C ALA A 397 -35.31 -33.92 12.53
N HIS A 398 -36.58 -33.94 12.87
CA HIS A 398 -37.05 -33.20 14.04
C HIS A 398 -36.35 -33.83 15.25
N ALA A 399 -35.66 -33.04 16.04
CA ALA A 399 -35.10 -33.44 17.32
C ALA A 399 -36.20 -34.13 18.15
N VAL A 400 -36.16 -35.43 18.22
CA VAL A 400 -36.83 -36.18 19.29
C VAL A 400 -36.02 -35.84 20.54
N GLY A 401 -36.58 -34.96 21.37
CA GLY A 401 -36.08 -34.73 22.72
C GLY A 401 -36.04 -36.05 23.49
N PRO A 402 -35.18 -36.24 24.48
CA PRO A 402 -35.17 -37.45 25.29
C PRO A 402 -36.55 -37.65 25.91
N ALA A 403 -37.16 -38.78 25.61
CA ALA A 403 -38.41 -39.23 26.25
C ALA A 403 -38.12 -39.35 27.73
N HIS A 404 -38.82 -38.57 28.54
CA HIS A 404 -38.99 -38.88 29.95
C HIS A 404 -39.91 -40.08 30.02
N ASP A 405 -39.42 -41.19 30.57
CA ASP A 405 -40.18 -42.34 31.00
C ASP A 405 -41.13 -41.91 32.15
N GLU A 406 -42.42 -41.88 31.86
CA GLU A 406 -43.45 -41.97 32.89
C GLU A 406 -44.26 -43.27 32.69
N PRO A 407 -44.59 -43.97 33.77
CA PRO A 407 -45.12 -45.32 33.68
C PRO A 407 -46.59 -45.38 33.30
N ALA A 408 -46.91 -46.42 32.54
CA ALA A 408 -48.23 -46.76 32.04
C ALA A 408 -49.29 -46.98 33.13
N ALA A 409 -50.46 -46.40 32.97
CA ALA A 409 -51.73 -46.83 33.56
C ALA A 409 -52.74 -47.22 32.50
N ALA A 410 -53.25 -48.42 32.62
CA ALA A 410 -54.07 -49.13 31.72
C ALA A 410 -55.52 -48.60 31.67
N GLY A 411 -56.20 -48.70 30.54
CA GLY A 411 -57.64 -48.57 30.41
C GLY A 411 -58.16 -48.30 29.00
N ALA A 412 -58.59 -49.40 28.33
CA ALA A 412 -59.30 -49.38 27.06
C ALA A 412 -60.77 -48.91 27.19
N PRO A 413 -61.68 -48.99 26.11
CA PRO A 413 -61.51 -49.01 24.65
C PRO A 413 -62.54 -48.14 23.86
N VAL A 414 -62.49 -48.18 22.57
CA VAL A 414 -63.56 -48.27 21.53
C VAL A 414 -63.99 -46.98 20.77
N ALA A 415 -63.96 -47.14 19.49
CA ALA A 415 -64.77 -46.66 18.34
C ALA A 415 -64.36 -45.39 17.55
N ALA A 416 -64.08 -45.67 16.30
CA ALA A 416 -64.09 -44.69 15.15
C ALA A 416 -65.54 -44.20 14.86
N PRO A 417 -65.76 -43.15 14.10
CA PRO A 417 -65.46 -43.14 12.69
C PRO A 417 -64.92 -41.79 12.10
N ALA A 418 -64.51 -41.92 10.84
CA ALA A 418 -63.96 -40.91 9.94
C ALA A 418 -64.82 -39.66 9.77
N HIS A 419 -64.13 -38.50 9.72
CA HIS A 419 -64.53 -37.39 8.91
C HIS A 419 -63.33 -36.61 8.43
N ASP A 420 -63.27 -36.39 7.10
CA ASP A 420 -62.39 -35.54 6.38
C ASP A 420 -62.30 -34.14 7.01
N HIS A 421 -61.16 -33.66 7.32
CA HIS A 421 -60.88 -32.24 7.44
C HIS A 421 -59.56 -31.87 6.77
N HIS A 422 -59.71 -30.96 5.84
CA HIS A 422 -58.71 -30.21 5.10
C HIS A 422 -57.43 -29.94 5.89
N GLY A 423 -56.28 -30.09 5.17
CA GLY A 423 -54.94 -29.82 5.64
C GLY A 423 -54.79 -28.44 6.22
N ALA A 424 -54.68 -28.35 7.53
CA ALA A 424 -54.13 -27.18 8.17
C ALA A 424 -52.62 -27.22 7.94
N HIS A 425 -52.13 -26.33 7.05
CA HIS A 425 -50.70 -26.03 7.01
C HIS A 425 -50.28 -25.53 8.40
N ALA A 426 -49.48 -26.33 9.09
CA ALA A 426 -48.79 -25.90 10.29
C ALA A 426 -47.97 -24.65 9.91
N PRO A 427 -48.03 -23.53 10.66
CA PRO A 427 -47.23 -22.36 10.40
C PRO A 427 -45.75 -22.78 10.40
N ALA A 428 -45.02 -22.45 9.35
CA ALA A 428 -43.58 -22.67 9.24
C ALA A 428 -42.93 -22.07 10.48
N GLY A 429 -42.38 -22.93 11.32
CA GLY A 429 -41.77 -22.52 12.60
C GLY A 429 -40.78 -21.37 12.39
N HIS A 430 -40.93 -20.32 13.17
CA HIS A 430 -39.98 -19.24 13.24
C HIS A 430 -38.58 -19.82 13.41
N PRO A 431 -37.63 -19.53 12.52
CA PRO A 431 -36.28 -20.02 12.66
C PRO A 431 -35.71 -19.54 14.02
N ALA A 432 -35.17 -20.48 14.78
CA ALA A 432 -34.64 -20.23 16.11
C ALA A 432 -33.76 -18.97 16.14
N PRO A 433 -33.86 -18.13 17.19
CA PRO A 433 -33.06 -16.93 17.28
C PRO A 433 -31.58 -17.29 17.18
N ALA A 434 -30.81 -16.54 16.40
CA ALA A 434 -29.38 -16.76 16.20
C ALA A 434 -28.66 -16.83 17.55
N GLN A 435 -28.22 -18.04 17.90
CA GLN A 435 -27.50 -18.28 19.15
C GLN A 435 -26.02 -17.92 18.95
N GLY A 436 -25.41 -17.23 19.90
CA GLY A 436 -24.01 -16.84 19.84
C GLY A 436 -23.78 -15.36 20.15
N LEU A 437 -22.51 -14.95 20.12
CA LEU A 437 -22.09 -13.59 20.43
C LEU A 437 -22.75 -12.55 19.50
N TRP A 438 -22.78 -12.80 18.22
CA TRP A 438 -23.40 -11.93 17.20
C TRP A 438 -24.92 -11.81 17.37
N GLY A 439 -25.60 -12.89 17.77
CA GLY A 439 -27.02 -12.82 18.09
C GLY A 439 -27.31 -12.02 19.37
N ARG A 440 -26.41 -12.03 20.35
CA ARG A 440 -26.50 -11.17 21.54
C ARG A 440 -26.28 -9.71 21.20
N LEU A 441 -25.25 -9.42 20.37
CA LEU A 441 -24.95 -8.08 19.91
C LEU A 441 -26.12 -7.48 19.11
N ALA A 442 -26.64 -8.23 18.13
CA ALA A 442 -27.78 -7.79 17.32
C ALA A 442 -29.01 -7.45 18.19
N ARG A 443 -29.32 -8.27 19.20
CA ARG A 443 -30.39 -7.97 20.17
C ARG A 443 -30.11 -6.73 21.03
N GLY A 444 -28.85 -6.50 21.39
CA GLY A 444 -28.41 -5.30 22.10
C GLY A 444 -28.65 -4.03 21.29
N VAL A 445 -28.21 -4.07 20.04
CA VAL A 445 -28.41 -2.99 19.04
C VAL A 445 -29.91 -2.72 18.85
N GLY A 446 -30.72 -3.76 18.60
CA GLY A 446 -32.15 -3.60 18.38
C GLY A 446 -32.95 -3.07 19.58
N ARG A 447 -32.44 -3.25 20.81
CA ARG A 447 -33.08 -2.76 22.04
C ARG A 447 -32.83 -1.28 22.30
N ARG A 448 -31.69 -0.74 21.91
CA ARG A 448 -31.22 0.61 22.21
C ARG A 448 -30.53 1.25 21.00
N ASP A 449 -31.13 1.12 19.82
CA ASP A 449 -30.59 1.57 18.56
C ASP A 449 -30.10 3.03 18.60
N ARG A 450 -30.93 3.97 19.08
CA ARG A 450 -30.60 5.39 19.17
C ARG A 450 -29.40 5.65 20.09
N LEU A 451 -29.38 5.00 21.27
CA LEU A 451 -28.25 5.16 22.19
C LEU A 451 -26.94 4.63 21.54
N VAL A 452 -27.02 3.49 20.86
CA VAL A 452 -25.84 2.86 20.24
C VAL A 452 -25.28 3.76 19.14
N TRP A 453 -26.09 4.20 18.15
CA TRP A 453 -25.53 5.00 17.07
C TRP A 453 -25.12 6.40 17.54
N VAL A 454 -25.84 7.05 18.47
CA VAL A 454 -25.45 8.36 18.99
C VAL A 454 -24.13 8.27 19.76
N LEU A 455 -24.01 7.31 20.70
CA LEU A 455 -22.79 7.16 21.47
C LEU A 455 -21.59 6.83 20.59
N THR A 456 -21.78 5.92 19.63
CA THR A 456 -20.70 5.56 18.68
C THR A 456 -20.29 6.76 17.85
N THR A 457 -21.25 7.54 17.34
CA THR A 457 -20.97 8.76 16.56
C THR A 457 -20.21 9.78 17.41
N VAL A 458 -20.62 10.00 18.68
CA VAL A 458 -19.94 10.95 19.58
C VAL A 458 -18.50 10.51 19.87
N VAL A 459 -18.27 9.23 20.10
CA VAL A 459 -16.91 8.70 20.31
C VAL A 459 -16.06 8.89 19.06
N LEU A 460 -16.57 8.55 17.88
CA LEU A 460 -15.85 8.74 16.61
C LEU A 460 -15.57 10.22 16.31
N LEU A 461 -16.53 11.11 16.59
CA LEU A 461 -16.33 12.57 16.46
C LEU A 461 -15.28 13.07 17.45
N GLY A 462 -15.25 12.51 18.66
CA GLY A 462 -14.22 12.81 19.67
C GLY A 462 -12.82 12.51 19.17
N PHE A 463 -12.61 11.37 18.49
CA PHE A 463 -11.33 11.05 17.86
C PHE A 463 -11.09 11.92 16.61
N ALA A 464 -12.09 12.12 15.77
CA ALA A 464 -11.99 12.97 14.58
C ALA A 464 -11.64 14.43 14.90
N ALA A 465 -11.93 14.92 16.11
CA ALA A 465 -11.56 16.27 16.56
C ALA A 465 -10.03 16.49 16.63
N PHE A 466 -9.23 15.41 16.67
CA PHE A 466 -7.77 15.47 16.61
C PHE A 466 -7.22 15.44 15.18
N LEU A 467 -8.06 15.29 14.16
CA LEU A 467 -7.62 15.32 12.77
C LEU A 467 -6.81 16.59 12.40
N PRO A 468 -7.15 17.80 12.86
CA PRO A 468 -6.36 19.00 12.56
C PRO A 468 -4.94 19.01 13.17
N THR A 469 -4.64 18.12 14.10
CA THR A 469 -3.29 17.98 14.68
C THR A 469 -2.42 16.99 13.89
N PHE A 470 -2.98 16.32 12.88
CA PHE A 470 -2.20 15.44 12.00
C PHE A 470 -1.29 16.29 11.10
N LYS A 471 0.01 16.19 11.32
CA LYS A 471 1.03 16.95 10.57
C LYS A 471 1.45 16.13 9.34
N ALA A 472 1.02 16.56 8.15
CA ALA A 472 1.42 15.95 6.87
C ALA A 472 2.21 16.97 6.03
N SER A 473 3.17 17.66 6.67
CA SER A 473 4.00 18.70 6.06
C SER A 473 5.31 18.17 5.47
N GLY A 474 5.46 16.85 5.36
CA GLY A 474 6.73 16.23 5.00
C GLY A 474 7.57 15.86 6.23
N THR A 475 8.63 15.14 5.96
CA THR A 475 9.65 14.72 6.93
C THR A 475 11.00 14.97 6.30
N SER A 476 12.03 15.19 7.10
CA SER A 476 13.40 15.26 6.58
C SER A 476 13.83 13.92 5.99
N GLN A 477 14.86 13.92 5.16
CA GLN A 477 15.42 12.65 4.64
C GLN A 477 15.90 11.76 5.77
N ALA A 478 16.47 12.34 6.82
CA ALA A 478 16.89 11.64 8.02
C ALA A 478 15.74 10.88 8.70
N ASP A 479 14.54 11.44 8.70
CA ASP A 479 13.35 10.86 9.35
C ASP A 479 12.65 9.76 8.53
N VAL A 480 13.08 9.53 7.30
CA VAL A 480 12.46 8.49 6.43
C VAL A 480 12.69 7.10 6.99
N PHE A 481 13.85 6.86 7.60
CA PHE A 481 14.20 5.57 8.20
C PHE A 481 13.80 5.50 9.68
N LEU A 482 13.29 4.35 10.09
CA LEU A 482 12.99 4.05 11.50
C LEU A 482 14.15 3.38 12.24
N THR A 483 15.22 3.10 11.54
CA THR A 483 16.48 2.53 12.06
C THR A 483 17.61 3.47 11.69
N GLU A 484 18.62 3.52 12.52
CA GLU A 484 19.86 4.24 12.18
C GLU A 484 20.46 3.61 10.92
N VAL A 485 20.70 4.43 9.90
CA VAL A 485 21.38 4.06 8.65
C VAL A 485 22.58 4.97 8.46
N ASP A 486 23.57 4.47 7.74
CA ASP A 486 24.87 5.12 7.57
C ASP A 486 24.75 6.51 6.92
N ALA A 487 23.88 6.63 5.91
CA ALA A 487 23.67 7.89 5.22
C ALA A 487 23.11 8.99 6.14
N VAL A 488 22.20 8.65 7.06
CA VAL A 488 21.61 9.60 8.02
C VAL A 488 22.64 10.00 9.08
N ALA A 489 23.35 9.03 9.66
CA ALA A 489 24.38 9.33 10.64
C ALA A 489 25.52 10.19 10.05
N GLY A 490 25.88 9.92 8.79
CA GLY A 490 26.88 10.71 8.05
C GLY A 490 26.41 12.14 7.75
N GLU A 491 25.12 12.33 7.52
CA GLU A 491 24.56 13.67 7.31
C GLU A 491 24.56 14.54 8.57
N GLU A 492 24.33 13.93 9.75
CA GLU A 492 24.47 14.64 11.03
C GLU A 492 25.92 15.12 11.25
N VAL A 493 26.91 14.28 10.93
CA VAL A 493 28.33 14.66 11.02
C VAL A 493 28.68 15.73 9.97
N LEU A 494 28.16 15.57 8.75
CA LEU A 494 28.37 16.57 7.69
C LEU A 494 27.83 17.94 8.12
N ALA A 495 26.61 17.99 8.65
CA ALA A 495 25.98 19.22 9.11
C ALA A 495 26.67 19.86 10.32
N ALA A 496 27.41 19.08 11.12
CA ALA A 496 28.16 19.60 12.26
C ALA A 496 29.44 20.35 11.84
N HIS A 497 30.09 19.93 10.74
CA HIS A 497 31.44 20.39 10.36
C HIS A 497 31.47 21.19 9.04
N PHE A 498 30.39 21.10 8.24
CA PHE A 498 30.31 21.77 6.94
C PHE A 498 29.00 22.61 6.87
N PRO A 499 29.05 23.82 6.27
CA PRO A 499 27.82 24.62 6.09
C PRO A 499 26.74 23.85 5.33
N ALA A 500 25.57 23.69 5.94
CA ALA A 500 24.51 22.77 5.49
C ALA A 500 24.05 23.03 4.04
N GLY A 501 23.95 24.28 3.59
CA GLY A 501 23.50 24.61 2.24
C GLY A 501 24.58 24.53 1.15
N THR A 502 25.84 24.23 1.49
CA THR A 502 26.95 24.22 0.51
C THR A 502 26.90 23.00 -0.40
N VAL A 503 26.36 21.91 0.11
CA VAL A 503 26.36 20.62 -0.59
C VAL A 503 25.15 20.48 -1.54
N GLN A 504 24.01 21.09 -1.20
CA GLN A 504 22.78 21.05 -1.99
C GLN A 504 22.19 22.46 -2.09
N PRO A 505 22.81 23.36 -2.88
CA PRO A 505 22.27 24.72 -3.06
C PRO A 505 20.91 24.69 -3.79
N ALA A 506 20.06 25.66 -3.51
CA ALA A 506 18.94 25.96 -4.37
C ALA A 506 19.48 26.53 -5.69
N ILE A 507 18.87 26.19 -6.80
CA ILE A 507 19.30 26.57 -8.15
C ILE A 507 18.27 27.55 -8.71
N VAL A 508 18.73 28.70 -9.22
CA VAL A 508 17.88 29.64 -9.92
C VAL A 508 18.35 29.77 -11.36
N ILE A 509 17.48 29.45 -12.31
CA ILE A 509 17.75 29.66 -13.75
C ILE A 509 17.05 30.94 -14.19
N VAL A 510 17.80 31.87 -14.75
CA VAL A 510 17.29 33.21 -15.07
C VAL A 510 18.02 33.78 -16.26
N PRO A 511 17.36 34.62 -17.11
CA PRO A 511 18.04 35.37 -18.17
C PRO A 511 19.22 36.18 -17.65
N ARG A 512 20.36 36.15 -18.38
CA ARG A 512 21.59 36.86 -17.98
C ARG A 512 21.34 38.31 -17.59
N ALA A 513 20.39 38.99 -18.25
CA ALA A 513 20.11 40.39 -17.97
C ALA A 513 19.51 40.65 -16.56
N GLU A 514 18.92 39.64 -15.94
CA GLU A 514 18.22 39.70 -14.67
C GLU A 514 19.03 39.02 -13.53
N ALA A 515 20.15 38.33 -13.85
CA ALA A 515 20.91 37.54 -12.90
C ALA A 515 21.40 38.32 -11.68
N ASP A 516 21.94 39.55 -11.89
CA ASP A 516 22.42 40.37 -10.77
C ASP A 516 21.29 40.81 -9.86
N ALA A 517 20.13 41.20 -10.43
CA ALA A 517 18.95 41.59 -9.67
C ALA A 517 18.33 40.42 -8.87
N VAL A 518 18.34 39.23 -9.46
CA VAL A 518 17.91 38.01 -8.78
C VAL A 518 18.86 37.61 -7.65
N ALA A 519 20.18 37.70 -7.87
CA ALA A 519 21.14 37.43 -6.80
C ALA A 519 20.99 38.44 -5.65
N GLU A 520 20.77 39.75 -5.95
CA GLU A 520 20.49 40.74 -4.93
C GLU A 520 19.18 40.46 -4.17
N ALA A 521 18.11 40.09 -4.88
CA ALA A 521 16.84 39.73 -4.27
C ALA A 521 16.96 38.50 -3.37
N ALA A 522 17.67 37.45 -3.81
CA ALA A 522 17.93 36.25 -3.04
C ALA A 522 18.64 36.56 -1.72
N LEU A 523 19.62 37.43 -1.71
CA LEU A 523 20.34 37.86 -0.50
C LEU A 523 19.47 38.66 0.50
N THR A 524 18.29 39.14 0.11
CA THR A 524 17.35 39.79 1.04
C THR A 524 16.48 38.78 1.80
N VAL A 525 16.47 37.52 1.38
CA VAL A 525 15.65 36.48 1.98
C VAL A 525 16.31 35.96 3.26
N ASP A 526 15.56 35.93 4.35
CA ASP A 526 16.02 35.40 5.63
C ASP A 526 16.31 33.88 5.51
N GLY A 527 17.52 33.49 5.90
CA GLY A 527 18.02 32.12 5.76
C GLY A 527 18.82 31.87 4.47
N VAL A 528 19.07 32.86 3.62
CA VAL A 528 20.00 32.79 2.49
C VAL A 528 21.36 33.31 2.90
N VAL A 529 22.41 32.51 2.68
CA VAL A 529 23.80 32.84 3.02
C VAL A 529 24.53 33.47 1.85
N SER A 530 24.36 32.92 0.65
CA SER A 530 25.04 33.43 -0.56
C SER A 530 24.19 33.16 -1.80
N ALA A 531 24.38 33.97 -2.84
CA ALA A 531 23.79 33.78 -4.16
C ALA A 531 24.86 34.09 -5.20
N THR A 532 25.37 33.09 -5.88
CA THR A 532 26.53 33.23 -6.80
C THR A 532 26.20 32.65 -8.17
N PRO A 533 26.48 33.40 -9.27
CA PRO A 533 26.35 32.82 -10.60
C PRO A 533 27.31 31.66 -10.80
N TYR A 534 26.83 30.61 -11.45
CA TYR A 534 27.59 29.40 -11.77
C TYR A 534 28.65 29.71 -12.83
N THR A 535 29.91 29.35 -12.56
CA THR A 535 31.09 29.66 -13.40
C THR A 535 31.72 28.42 -14.04
N GLY A 536 31.08 27.25 -13.96
CA GLY A 536 31.63 26.01 -14.48
C GLY A 536 32.59 25.27 -13.52
N ALA A 537 32.99 25.89 -12.41
CA ALA A 537 33.71 25.22 -11.34
C ALA A 537 32.70 24.57 -10.38
N THR A 538 33.02 23.37 -9.89
CA THR A 538 32.19 22.67 -8.91
C THR A 538 32.04 23.56 -7.67
N THR A 539 30.86 24.07 -7.42
CA THR A 539 30.53 24.87 -6.23
C THR A 539 30.69 23.94 -5.03
N GLY A 540 31.59 24.25 -4.11
CA GLY A 540 31.81 23.47 -2.91
C GLY A 540 33.24 23.00 -2.65
N ALA A 541 34.19 23.19 -3.56
CA ALA A 541 35.59 23.08 -3.21
C ALA A 541 35.99 24.36 -2.43
N PRO A 542 36.25 24.27 -1.11
CA PRO A 542 36.83 25.40 -0.41
C PRO A 542 38.15 25.73 -1.07
N THR A 543 38.31 26.99 -1.55
CA THR A 543 39.62 27.49 -1.97
C THR A 543 40.54 27.39 -0.78
N GLY A 544 41.59 26.57 -0.89
CA GLY A 544 42.56 26.39 0.18
C GLY A 544 43.19 27.74 0.58
N PRO A 545 43.68 27.86 1.82
CA PRO A 545 44.35 29.10 2.26
C PRO A 545 45.66 29.30 1.49
N GLY A 546 45.60 29.95 0.35
CA GLY A 546 46.76 30.23 -0.53
C GLY A 546 46.39 30.56 -1.98
N ASP A 547 45.18 30.37 -2.42
CA ASP A 547 44.77 30.82 -3.73
C ASP A 547 44.53 32.31 -3.70
N GLU A 548 45.42 33.07 -4.36
CA GLU A 548 45.22 34.47 -4.67
C GLU A 548 43.89 34.61 -5.40
N ALA A 549 43.05 35.58 -4.98
CA ALA A 549 41.74 35.87 -5.54
C ALA A 549 41.81 35.83 -7.09
N ALA A 550 41.38 34.75 -7.67
CA ALA A 550 41.20 34.61 -9.10
C ALA A 550 40.23 35.72 -9.54
N GLU A 551 40.48 36.37 -10.67
CA GLU A 551 39.52 37.29 -11.24
C GLU A 551 38.18 36.59 -11.32
N PRO A 552 37.05 37.30 -10.99
CA PRO A 552 35.72 36.67 -11.02
C PRO A 552 35.49 36.03 -12.39
N ALA A 553 35.43 34.72 -12.41
CA ALA A 553 35.19 33.95 -13.61
C ALA A 553 33.83 34.38 -14.22
N GLU A 554 33.79 34.56 -15.55
CA GLU A 554 32.52 34.92 -16.19
C GLU A 554 31.48 33.80 -15.98
N PRO A 555 30.21 34.15 -15.67
CA PRO A 555 29.14 33.16 -15.55
C PRO A 555 28.98 32.32 -16.83
N VAL A 556 28.74 31.05 -16.66
CA VAL A 556 28.36 30.19 -17.80
C VAL A 556 26.99 30.61 -18.31
N VAL A 557 26.88 30.82 -19.64
CA VAL A 557 25.64 31.25 -20.29
C VAL A 557 25.22 30.14 -21.26
N VAL A 558 24.03 29.61 -21.08
CA VAL A 558 23.42 28.58 -21.96
C VAL A 558 22.10 29.14 -22.49
N ASP A 559 21.93 29.19 -23.79
CA ASP A 559 20.73 29.73 -24.47
C ASP A 559 20.29 31.13 -24.03
N GLY A 560 21.19 31.88 -23.41
CA GLY A 560 20.94 33.25 -22.90
C GLY A 560 20.60 33.32 -21.41
N ASP A 561 20.47 32.18 -20.76
CA ASP A 561 20.20 32.04 -19.33
C ASP A 561 21.50 31.80 -18.55
N VAL A 562 21.45 32.10 -17.26
CA VAL A 562 22.49 31.90 -16.26
C VAL A 562 21.91 31.10 -15.10
N ARG A 563 22.68 30.19 -14.58
CA ARG A 563 22.41 29.50 -13.33
C ARG A 563 23.00 30.30 -12.16
N VAL A 564 22.18 30.55 -11.14
CA VAL A 564 22.61 31.15 -9.87
C VAL A 564 22.41 30.09 -8.78
N ASP A 565 23.51 29.73 -8.10
CA ASP A 565 23.49 28.84 -6.96
C ASP A 565 23.26 29.62 -5.68
N VAL A 566 22.23 29.27 -4.94
CA VAL A 566 21.82 29.93 -3.70
C VAL A 566 22.03 28.99 -2.52
N THR A 567 22.99 29.34 -1.66
CA THR A 567 23.28 28.61 -0.43
C THR A 567 22.35 29.05 0.68
N THR A 568 21.66 28.11 1.33
CA THR A 568 20.80 28.35 2.47
C THR A 568 21.49 28.02 3.79
N GLU A 569 21.08 28.67 4.89
CA GLU A 569 21.58 28.36 6.24
C GLU A 569 21.11 26.98 6.71
N ALA A 570 19.86 26.65 6.44
CA ALA A 570 19.26 25.37 6.74
C ALA A 570 19.49 24.35 5.60
N ALA A 571 19.64 23.09 5.95
CA ALA A 571 19.75 22.00 4.97
C ALA A 571 18.47 21.91 4.10
N ALA A 572 18.66 21.54 2.84
CA ALA A 572 17.60 21.52 1.83
C ALA A 572 16.42 20.59 2.17
N ASP A 573 16.67 19.52 2.92
CA ASP A 573 15.70 18.51 3.31
C ASP A 573 14.91 18.87 4.57
N THR A 574 15.27 19.95 5.26
CA THR A 574 14.61 20.40 6.49
C THR A 574 13.35 21.24 6.20
N THR A 575 12.42 21.26 7.15
CA THR A 575 11.24 22.14 7.05
C THR A 575 11.61 23.62 6.92
N GLU A 576 12.71 24.05 7.55
CA GLU A 576 13.21 25.43 7.47
C GLU A 576 13.85 25.71 6.10
N GLY A 577 14.61 24.77 5.55
CA GLY A 577 15.17 24.84 4.20
C GLY A 577 14.07 25.00 3.13
N VAL A 578 13.04 24.16 3.21
CA VAL A 578 11.86 24.24 2.34
C VAL A 578 11.14 25.60 2.48
N ALA A 579 10.94 26.09 3.71
CA ALA A 579 10.31 27.39 3.94
C ALA A 579 11.19 28.55 3.44
N THR A 580 12.52 28.40 3.48
CA THR A 580 13.46 29.38 2.93
C THR A 580 13.35 29.44 1.41
N VAL A 581 13.27 28.26 0.75
CA VAL A 581 13.11 28.20 -0.72
C VAL A 581 11.73 28.72 -1.16
N GLU A 582 10.66 28.52 -0.39
CA GLU A 582 9.36 29.15 -0.65
C GLU A 582 9.47 30.68 -0.66
N ARG A 583 10.13 31.25 0.36
CA ARG A 583 10.40 32.72 0.42
C ARG A 583 11.31 33.18 -0.71
N LEU A 584 12.32 32.37 -1.06
CA LEU A 584 13.23 32.68 -2.17
C LEU A 584 12.48 32.72 -3.50
N ARG A 585 11.60 31.73 -3.75
CA ARG A 585 10.76 31.66 -4.94
C ARG A 585 9.90 32.92 -5.09
N ASP A 586 9.25 33.35 -4.00
CA ASP A 586 8.44 34.56 -3.98
C ASP A 586 9.27 35.81 -4.30
N ALA A 587 10.46 35.97 -3.68
CA ALA A 587 11.34 37.13 -3.89
C ALA A 587 11.93 37.17 -5.31
N VAL A 588 12.30 36.00 -5.85
CA VAL A 588 12.83 35.87 -7.22
C VAL A 588 11.77 36.20 -8.26
N HIS A 589 10.55 35.70 -8.09
CA HIS A 589 9.45 35.95 -9.02
C HIS A 589 8.94 37.40 -9.00
N GLU A 590 9.15 38.17 -7.91
CA GLU A 590 8.87 39.62 -7.91
C GLU A 590 9.79 40.37 -8.85
N VAL A 591 11.02 39.89 -9.04
CA VAL A 591 12.04 40.56 -9.89
C VAL A 591 12.08 39.96 -11.29
N ALA A 592 12.02 38.66 -11.38
CA ALA A 592 12.11 37.88 -12.62
C ALA A 592 10.96 36.82 -12.66
N PRO A 593 9.77 37.19 -13.16
CA PRO A 593 8.60 36.30 -13.13
C PRO A 593 8.74 34.98 -13.90
N ASP A 594 9.66 34.92 -14.86
CA ASP A 594 9.92 33.74 -15.68
C ASP A 594 11.12 32.90 -15.19
N ALA A 595 11.77 33.33 -14.09
CA ALA A 595 12.86 32.55 -13.48
C ALA A 595 12.33 31.20 -12.93
N LEU A 596 13.23 30.21 -12.89
CA LEU A 596 12.92 28.87 -12.38
C LEU A 596 13.76 28.59 -11.13
N VAL A 597 13.11 28.22 -10.04
CA VAL A 597 13.76 27.86 -8.77
C VAL A 597 13.68 26.37 -8.58
N GLY A 598 14.84 25.69 -8.52
CA GLY A 598 15.02 24.26 -8.38
C GLY A 598 15.90 23.87 -7.20
N GLY A 599 16.33 22.62 -7.18
CA GLY A 599 17.10 21.99 -6.11
C GLY A 599 16.21 21.22 -5.13
N ALA A 600 16.83 20.42 -4.25
CA ALA A 600 16.14 19.44 -3.42
C ALA A 600 15.03 20.02 -2.54
N ALA A 601 15.23 21.22 -1.98
CA ALA A 601 14.20 21.89 -1.18
C ALA A 601 13.00 22.34 -2.04
N ALA A 602 13.24 22.79 -3.29
CA ALA A 602 12.18 23.16 -4.23
C ALA A 602 11.38 21.93 -4.69
N GLU A 603 12.03 20.80 -4.89
CA GLU A 603 11.37 19.51 -5.20
C GLU A 603 10.46 19.07 -4.06
N THR A 604 10.93 19.18 -2.83
CA THR A 604 10.12 18.88 -1.64
C THR A 604 8.91 19.80 -1.53
N LEU A 605 9.08 21.10 -1.79
CA LEU A 605 8.00 22.08 -1.81
C LEU A 605 6.95 21.72 -2.88
N ASP A 606 7.38 21.44 -4.11
CA ASP A 606 6.49 21.07 -5.20
C ASP A 606 5.76 19.74 -4.94
N ALA A 607 6.41 18.77 -4.26
CA ALA A 607 5.78 17.54 -3.81
C ALA A 607 4.68 17.78 -2.76
N GLN A 608 4.91 18.70 -1.80
CA GLN A 608 3.92 19.10 -0.79
C GLN A 608 2.72 19.79 -1.44
N ASP A 609 2.96 20.69 -2.37
CA ASP A 609 1.90 21.39 -3.10
C ASP A 609 1.07 20.45 -3.95
N ALA A 610 1.73 19.53 -4.69
CA ALA A 610 1.06 18.50 -5.45
C ALA A 610 0.23 17.57 -4.54
N GLY A 611 0.78 17.14 -3.39
CA GLY A 611 0.06 16.34 -2.40
C GLY A 611 -1.18 17.04 -1.84
N THR A 612 -1.06 18.32 -1.52
CA THR A 612 -2.19 19.14 -1.03
C THR A 612 -3.27 19.31 -2.10
N ARG A 613 -2.89 19.55 -3.35
CA ARG A 613 -3.83 19.63 -4.48
C ARG A 613 -4.51 18.29 -4.70
N ASP A 614 -3.77 17.19 -4.66
CA ASP A 614 -4.30 15.85 -4.83
C ASP A 614 -5.38 15.51 -3.81
N LEU A 615 -5.16 15.84 -2.54
CA LEU A 615 -6.18 15.67 -1.50
C LEU A 615 -7.46 16.44 -1.81
N ARG A 616 -7.35 17.69 -2.30
CA ARG A 616 -8.50 18.55 -2.63
C ARG A 616 -9.29 18.05 -3.84
N VAL A 617 -8.62 17.40 -4.80
CA VAL A 617 -9.24 16.93 -6.05
C VAL A 617 -9.68 15.46 -5.94
N ILE A 618 -8.79 14.56 -5.51
CA ILE A 618 -9.02 13.12 -5.58
C ILE A 618 -10.03 12.68 -4.51
N VAL A 619 -9.94 13.20 -3.28
CA VAL A 619 -10.85 12.79 -2.20
C VAL A 619 -12.33 13.02 -2.56
N PRO A 620 -12.76 14.21 -3.04
CA PRO A 620 -14.15 14.41 -3.47
C PRO A 620 -14.56 13.49 -4.64
N VAL A 621 -13.66 13.29 -5.62
CA VAL A 621 -13.96 12.43 -6.78
C VAL A 621 -14.17 10.97 -6.34
N VAL A 622 -13.29 10.43 -5.50
CA VAL A 622 -13.44 9.07 -4.94
C VAL A 622 -14.75 8.93 -4.19
N LEU A 623 -15.09 9.91 -3.33
CA LEU A 623 -16.37 9.90 -2.59
C LEU A 623 -17.57 9.88 -3.52
N VAL A 624 -17.57 10.69 -4.58
CA VAL A 624 -18.66 10.74 -5.57
C VAL A 624 -18.75 9.42 -6.34
N VAL A 625 -17.64 8.90 -6.84
CA VAL A 625 -17.59 7.64 -7.59
C VAL A 625 -18.13 6.48 -6.75
N ILE A 626 -17.63 6.33 -5.53
CA ILE A 626 -18.06 5.25 -4.62
C ILE A 626 -19.53 5.44 -4.21
N LEU A 627 -19.98 6.67 -3.95
CA LEU A 627 -21.37 6.96 -3.64
C LEU A 627 -22.29 6.53 -4.78
N LEU A 628 -21.94 6.84 -6.03
CA LEU A 628 -22.72 6.43 -7.20
C LEU A 628 -22.76 4.90 -7.33
N ILE A 629 -21.65 4.22 -7.14
CA ILE A 629 -21.59 2.75 -7.17
C ILE A 629 -22.50 2.16 -6.09
N LEU A 630 -22.44 2.69 -4.85
CA LEU A 630 -23.28 2.26 -3.75
C LEU A 630 -24.77 2.50 -4.03
N MET A 631 -25.14 3.64 -4.62
CA MET A 631 -26.54 3.94 -5.00
C MET A 631 -27.07 2.91 -5.99
N VAL A 632 -26.29 2.58 -7.01
CA VAL A 632 -26.68 1.59 -8.02
C VAL A 632 -26.82 0.19 -7.41
N LEU A 633 -25.83 -0.22 -6.60
CA LEU A 633 -25.77 -1.54 -5.99
C LEU A 633 -26.88 -1.78 -4.98
N LEU A 634 -27.05 -0.85 -4.04
CA LEU A 634 -28.06 -0.95 -2.98
C LEU A 634 -29.47 -0.56 -3.49
N ARG A 635 -29.54 0.05 -4.67
CA ARG A 635 -30.77 0.62 -5.23
C ARG A 635 -31.45 1.56 -4.23
N SER A 636 -30.64 2.32 -3.52
CA SER A 636 -31.06 3.24 -2.47
C SER A 636 -30.09 4.41 -2.35
N VAL A 637 -30.64 5.61 -2.32
CA VAL A 637 -29.87 6.83 -2.08
C VAL A 637 -29.57 6.98 -0.59
N VAL A 638 -30.57 6.76 0.26
CA VAL A 638 -30.43 6.96 1.71
C VAL A 638 -29.41 5.98 2.32
N ALA A 639 -29.48 4.68 1.96
CA ALA A 639 -28.52 3.70 2.43
C ALA A 639 -27.08 4.07 1.99
N ALA A 640 -26.89 4.46 0.72
CA ALA A 640 -25.60 4.84 0.18
C ALA A 640 -25.00 6.06 0.92
N VAL A 641 -25.81 7.10 1.15
CA VAL A 641 -25.39 8.30 1.88
C VAL A 641 -25.03 7.98 3.33
N LEU A 642 -25.85 7.20 4.03
CA LEU A 642 -25.58 6.80 5.42
C LEU A 642 -24.27 6.00 5.54
N LEU A 643 -24.01 5.08 4.62
CA LEU A 643 -22.77 4.32 4.60
C LEU A 643 -21.56 5.21 4.29
N MET A 644 -21.71 6.13 3.33
CA MET A 644 -20.64 7.07 2.99
C MET A 644 -20.27 7.96 4.17
N LEU A 645 -21.26 8.55 4.84
CA LEU A 645 -21.03 9.38 6.03
C LEU A 645 -20.37 8.57 7.17
N ALA A 646 -20.78 7.32 7.37
CA ALA A 646 -20.16 6.45 8.36
C ALA A 646 -18.70 6.14 8.02
N ASN A 647 -18.37 5.91 6.74
CA ASN A 647 -17.00 5.67 6.28
C ASN A 647 -16.11 6.92 6.41
N VAL A 648 -16.60 8.10 6.02
CA VAL A 648 -15.87 9.36 6.20
C VAL A 648 -15.60 9.64 7.67
N LEU A 649 -16.58 9.40 8.53
CA LEU A 649 -16.41 9.56 9.97
C LEU A 649 -15.40 8.55 10.54
N SER A 650 -15.43 7.30 10.05
CA SER A 650 -14.46 6.26 10.42
C SER A 650 -13.04 6.66 10.04
N PHE A 651 -12.85 7.15 8.81
CA PHE A 651 -11.58 7.64 8.32
C PHE A 651 -11.06 8.81 9.16
N ALA A 652 -11.89 9.84 9.38
CA ALA A 652 -11.51 11.00 10.18
C ALA A 652 -11.14 10.59 11.63
N ALA A 653 -11.87 9.65 12.22
CA ALA A 653 -11.54 9.11 13.53
C ALA A 653 -10.24 8.30 13.53
N ALA A 654 -9.97 7.51 12.48
CA ALA A 654 -8.72 6.75 12.36
C ALA A 654 -7.51 7.68 12.24
N LEU A 655 -7.58 8.73 11.42
CA LEU A 655 -6.53 9.74 11.31
C LEU A 655 -6.35 10.54 12.62
N GLY A 656 -7.44 10.88 13.30
CA GLY A 656 -7.35 11.56 14.59
C GLY A 656 -6.68 10.70 15.68
N VAL A 657 -6.91 9.38 15.68
CA VAL A 657 -6.17 8.45 16.55
C VAL A 657 -4.71 8.34 16.12
N ALA A 658 -4.45 8.28 14.80
CA ALA A 658 -3.09 8.25 14.28
C ALA A 658 -2.30 9.51 14.69
N ALA A 659 -2.91 10.70 14.61
CA ALA A 659 -2.30 11.94 15.09
C ALA A 659 -1.86 11.83 16.56
N ILE A 660 -2.73 11.31 17.43
CA ILE A 660 -2.40 11.14 18.87
C ILE A 660 -1.26 10.12 19.04
N VAL A 661 -1.32 9.00 18.33
CA VAL A 661 -0.35 7.92 18.49
C VAL A 661 1.02 8.34 17.93
N PHE A 662 1.06 8.99 16.79
CA PHE A 662 2.30 9.43 16.15
C PHE A 662 3.01 10.52 16.96
N ASP A 663 2.26 11.50 17.49
CA ASP A 663 2.82 12.64 18.23
C ASP A 663 3.16 12.30 19.71
N HIS A 664 2.46 11.34 20.36
CA HIS A 664 2.60 11.12 21.80
C HIS A 664 3.06 9.71 22.21
N VAL A 665 3.06 8.75 21.30
CA VAL A 665 3.41 7.35 21.63
C VAL A 665 4.63 6.90 20.84
N LEU A 666 4.71 7.29 19.56
CA LEU A 666 5.78 6.88 18.65
C LEU A 666 6.80 8.00 18.39
N ASP A 667 6.49 9.23 18.82
CA ASP A 667 7.33 10.44 18.66
C ASP A 667 7.80 10.65 17.23
N PHE A 668 6.88 10.42 16.25
CA PHE A 668 7.18 10.63 14.85
C PHE A 668 7.25 12.13 14.53
N PRO A 669 8.25 12.61 13.76
CA PRO A 669 8.49 14.03 13.50
C PRO A 669 7.40 14.67 12.62
N GLY A 670 6.72 13.86 11.81
CA GLY A 670 5.67 14.30 10.89
C GLY A 670 5.15 13.13 10.07
N ALA A 671 4.46 13.42 8.97
CA ALA A 671 4.01 12.43 8.01
C ALA A 671 4.26 12.93 6.58
N ASP A 672 4.56 11.99 5.70
CA ASP A 672 4.64 12.23 4.26
C ASP A 672 3.30 12.79 3.73
N PRO A 673 3.31 13.80 2.85
CA PRO A 673 2.11 14.40 2.27
C PRO A 673 1.18 13.42 1.56
N ALA A 674 1.68 12.29 1.05
CA ALA A 674 0.89 11.27 0.38
C ALA A 674 0.18 10.32 1.36
N VAL A 675 0.61 10.19 2.62
CA VAL A 675 0.03 9.28 3.63
C VAL A 675 -1.48 9.48 3.81
N PRO A 676 -2.02 10.71 3.96
CA PRO A 676 -3.46 10.91 4.09
C PRO A 676 -4.25 10.44 2.88
N LEU A 677 -3.74 10.67 1.67
CA LEU A 677 -4.37 10.26 0.42
C LEU A 677 -4.41 8.73 0.27
N TYR A 678 -3.30 8.05 0.56
CA TYR A 678 -3.23 6.60 0.50
C TYR A 678 -4.11 5.95 1.56
N ALA A 679 -4.01 6.43 2.80
CA ALA A 679 -4.87 5.96 3.89
C ALA A 679 -6.35 6.16 3.58
N PHE A 680 -6.75 7.32 3.03
CA PHE A 680 -8.10 7.59 2.57
C PHE A 680 -8.55 6.59 1.50
N THR A 681 -7.75 6.45 0.45
CA THR A 681 -8.07 5.59 -0.68
C THR A 681 -8.25 4.13 -0.24
N PHE A 682 -7.33 3.61 0.60
CA PHE A 682 -7.44 2.24 1.10
C PHE A 682 -8.59 2.07 2.10
N LEU A 683 -8.74 2.96 3.08
CA LEU A 683 -9.80 2.82 4.08
C LEU A 683 -11.19 2.98 3.48
N VAL A 684 -11.38 3.92 2.54
CA VAL A 684 -12.69 4.12 1.92
C VAL A 684 -12.97 3.02 0.90
N ALA A 685 -12.01 2.65 0.05
CA ALA A 685 -12.21 1.61 -0.95
C ALA A 685 -12.44 0.22 -0.31
N LEU A 686 -11.59 -0.20 0.63
CA LEU A 686 -11.70 -1.48 1.33
C LEU A 686 -12.80 -1.47 2.40
N GLY A 687 -13.03 -0.31 3.04
CA GLY A 687 -14.07 -0.16 4.05
C GLY A 687 -15.49 -0.31 3.45
N VAL A 688 -15.73 0.22 2.27
CA VAL A 688 -17.03 0.09 1.58
C VAL A 688 -17.38 -1.36 1.27
N ASP A 689 -16.42 -2.19 0.93
CA ASP A 689 -16.61 -3.60 0.55
C ASP A 689 -17.42 -4.39 1.56
N TYR A 690 -16.99 -4.35 2.79
CA TYR A 690 -17.70 -5.09 3.84
C TYR A 690 -19.06 -4.46 4.17
N SER A 691 -19.23 -3.15 3.98
CA SER A 691 -20.53 -2.48 4.07
C SER A 691 -21.49 -2.98 2.99
N ILE A 692 -20.98 -3.22 1.79
CA ILE A 692 -21.70 -3.85 0.67
C ILE A 692 -22.20 -5.24 1.08
N PHE A 693 -21.33 -6.08 1.65
CA PHE A 693 -21.70 -7.45 2.08
C PHE A 693 -22.80 -7.45 3.15
N LEU A 694 -22.65 -6.60 4.17
CA LEU A 694 -23.67 -6.47 5.22
C LEU A 694 -25.00 -6.01 4.62
N MET A 695 -24.98 -4.89 3.87
CA MET A 695 -26.21 -4.26 3.40
C MET A 695 -26.91 -5.04 2.29
N THR A 696 -26.18 -5.77 1.45
CA THR A 696 -26.76 -6.71 0.50
C THR A 696 -27.52 -7.82 1.24
N ARG A 697 -26.95 -8.36 2.31
CA ARG A 697 -27.63 -9.37 3.14
C ARG A 697 -28.81 -8.78 3.89
N VAL A 698 -28.66 -7.59 4.45
CA VAL A 698 -29.75 -6.86 5.09
C VAL A 698 -30.91 -6.64 4.10
N ARG A 699 -30.62 -6.28 2.85
CA ARG A 699 -31.64 -6.10 1.80
C ARG A 699 -32.38 -7.40 1.48
N GLU A 700 -31.65 -8.53 1.37
CA GLU A 700 -32.25 -9.86 1.16
C GLU A 700 -33.20 -10.25 2.31
N GLU A 701 -32.76 -10.06 3.55
CA GLU A 701 -33.57 -10.38 4.73
C GLU A 701 -34.73 -9.39 4.93
N SER A 702 -34.50 -8.11 4.61
CA SER A 702 -35.55 -7.07 4.69
C SER A 702 -36.74 -7.32 3.76
N ALA A 703 -36.46 -7.93 2.60
CA ALA A 703 -37.51 -8.33 1.66
C ALA A 703 -38.45 -9.43 2.22
N ARG A 704 -37.98 -10.17 3.25
CA ARG A 704 -38.73 -11.28 3.85
C ARG A 704 -39.32 -10.93 5.22
N LEU A 705 -38.54 -10.20 6.04
CA LEU A 705 -38.85 -9.98 7.47
C LEU A 705 -39.13 -8.53 7.81
N GLY A 706 -39.01 -7.62 6.82
CA GLY A 706 -39.02 -6.18 7.07
C GLY A 706 -37.66 -5.66 7.51
N THR A 707 -37.41 -4.35 7.40
CA THR A 707 -36.10 -3.75 7.56
C THR A 707 -35.50 -3.95 8.94
N ARG A 708 -36.26 -3.72 10.00
CA ARG A 708 -35.74 -3.81 11.37
C ARG A 708 -35.24 -5.20 11.74
N GLU A 709 -36.11 -6.22 11.50
CA GLU A 709 -35.72 -7.61 11.75
C GLU A 709 -34.65 -8.09 10.76
N GLY A 710 -34.71 -7.64 9.51
CA GLY A 710 -33.74 -7.94 8.47
C GLY A 710 -32.33 -7.49 8.82
N VAL A 711 -32.17 -6.30 9.43
CA VAL A 711 -30.87 -5.79 9.89
C VAL A 711 -30.27 -6.67 10.99
N LEU A 712 -31.10 -6.99 12.01
CA LEU A 712 -30.65 -7.79 13.16
C LEU A 712 -30.24 -9.21 12.73
N ARG A 713 -31.01 -9.80 11.80
CA ARG A 713 -30.69 -11.11 11.24
C ARG A 713 -29.49 -11.06 10.30
N GLY A 714 -29.37 -10.04 9.46
CA GLY A 714 -28.20 -9.81 8.61
C GLY A 714 -26.93 -9.74 9.44
N LEU A 715 -26.91 -8.91 10.49
CA LEU A 715 -25.78 -8.79 11.42
C LEU A 715 -25.45 -10.11 12.11
N ALA A 716 -26.45 -10.83 12.61
CA ALA A 716 -26.26 -12.08 13.32
C ALA A 716 -25.65 -13.19 12.43
N VAL A 717 -25.96 -13.19 11.12
CA VAL A 717 -25.48 -14.19 10.16
C VAL A 717 -24.10 -13.82 9.58
N THR A 718 -23.89 -12.56 9.26
CA THR A 718 -22.67 -12.10 8.55
C THR A 718 -21.58 -11.58 9.47
N GLY A 719 -21.90 -11.15 10.68
CA GLY A 719 -20.98 -10.48 11.60
C GLY A 719 -19.68 -11.25 11.83
N GLY A 720 -19.77 -12.57 12.04
CA GLY A 720 -18.59 -13.41 12.27
C GLY A 720 -17.65 -13.50 11.06
N VAL A 721 -18.20 -13.59 9.85
CA VAL A 721 -17.40 -13.68 8.60
C VAL A 721 -16.74 -12.33 8.33
N ILE A 722 -17.50 -11.25 8.41
CA ILE A 722 -17.02 -9.89 8.19
C ILE A 722 -15.90 -9.53 9.18
N THR A 723 -16.10 -9.83 10.47
CA THR A 723 -15.07 -9.53 11.48
C THR A 723 -13.80 -10.34 11.27
N SER A 724 -13.91 -11.62 10.90
CA SER A 724 -12.73 -12.41 10.61
C SER A 724 -11.97 -11.90 9.40
N ALA A 725 -12.67 -11.44 8.38
CA ALA A 725 -12.08 -10.84 7.19
C ALA A 725 -11.39 -9.51 7.53
N GLY A 726 -12.06 -8.62 8.26
CA GLY A 726 -11.44 -7.36 8.69
C GLY A 726 -10.21 -7.52 9.57
N VAL A 727 -10.20 -8.52 10.47
CA VAL A 727 -9.00 -8.83 11.26
C VAL A 727 -7.86 -9.34 10.38
N VAL A 728 -8.15 -10.21 9.40
CA VAL A 728 -7.12 -10.67 8.44
C VAL A 728 -6.55 -9.49 7.67
N LEU A 729 -7.41 -8.64 7.12
CA LEU A 729 -6.98 -7.47 6.35
C LEU A 729 -6.15 -6.49 7.21
N ALA A 730 -6.58 -6.22 8.43
CA ALA A 730 -5.84 -5.36 9.34
C ALA A 730 -4.43 -5.90 9.65
N VAL A 731 -4.30 -7.20 9.90
CA VAL A 731 -3.00 -7.83 10.16
C VAL A 731 -2.15 -7.87 8.89
N THR A 732 -2.78 -8.06 7.73
CA THR A 732 -2.06 -8.01 6.45
C THR A 732 -1.45 -6.62 6.21
N PHE A 733 -2.22 -5.54 6.44
CA PHE A 733 -1.67 -4.17 6.34
C PHE A 733 -0.66 -3.85 7.44
N ALA A 734 -0.87 -4.35 8.67
CA ALA A 734 0.11 -4.17 9.74
C ALA A 734 1.49 -4.78 9.41
N ALA A 735 1.55 -5.76 8.51
CA ALA A 735 2.81 -6.33 8.05
C ALA A 735 3.68 -5.33 7.27
N LEU A 736 3.10 -4.26 6.67
CA LEU A 736 3.91 -3.17 6.07
C LEU A 736 4.85 -2.51 7.08
N GLY A 737 4.50 -2.49 8.35
CA GLY A 737 5.35 -1.95 9.40
C GLY A 737 6.59 -2.81 9.73
N VAL A 738 6.82 -3.92 9.04
CA VAL A 738 8.07 -4.69 9.11
C VAL A 738 9.19 -3.97 8.33
N ILE A 739 8.81 -3.20 7.31
CA ILE A 739 9.74 -2.37 6.56
C ILE A 739 10.07 -1.15 7.43
N PRO A 740 11.35 -0.88 7.71
CA PRO A 740 11.75 0.18 8.62
C PRO A 740 11.70 1.58 7.97
N LEU A 741 10.61 1.88 7.28
CA LEU A 741 10.34 3.17 6.64
C LEU A 741 9.13 3.84 7.28
N LEU A 742 9.29 5.10 7.66
CA LEU A 742 8.29 5.89 8.37
C LEU A 742 6.94 5.92 7.63
N PHE A 743 6.96 6.22 6.34
CA PHE A 743 5.77 6.23 5.48
C PHE A 743 4.96 4.92 5.57
N LEU A 744 5.65 3.77 5.42
CA LEU A 744 5.01 2.45 5.44
C LEU A 744 4.50 2.08 6.83
N ALA A 745 5.22 2.42 7.88
CA ALA A 745 4.77 2.21 9.28
C ALA A 745 3.53 3.05 9.60
N GLN A 746 3.49 4.32 9.16
CA GLN A 746 2.33 5.18 9.31
C GLN A 746 1.12 4.63 8.56
N LEU A 747 1.31 4.25 7.31
CA LEU A 747 0.26 3.64 6.48
C LEU A 747 -0.23 2.32 7.07
N ALA A 748 0.69 1.46 7.54
CA ALA A 748 0.38 0.21 8.23
C ALA A 748 -0.53 0.44 9.44
N PHE A 749 -0.17 1.39 10.31
CA PHE A 749 -0.96 1.72 11.49
C PHE A 749 -2.33 2.26 11.12
N ILE A 750 -2.39 3.29 10.26
CA ILE A 750 -3.65 3.97 9.90
C ILE A 750 -4.63 2.98 9.25
N VAL A 751 -4.14 2.19 8.30
CA VAL A 751 -5.02 1.25 7.57
C VAL A 751 -5.42 0.07 8.46
N ALA A 752 -4.50 -0.53 9.20
CA ALA A 752 -4.81 -1.64 10.10
C ALA A 752 -5.80 -1.22 11.19
N PHE A 753 -5.54 -0.11 11.87
CA PHE A 753 -6.42 0.43 12.90
C PHE A 753 -7.78 0.85 12.32
N GLY A 754 -7.77 1.57 11.19
CA GLY A 754 -8.98 2.04 10.51
C GLY A 754 -9.88 0.89 10.06
N VAL A 755 -9.32 -0.19 9.50
CA VAL A 755 -10.06 -1.40 9.13
C VAL A 755 -10.66 -2.09 10.36
N LEU A 756 -9.92 -2.16 11.48
CA LEU A 756 -10.45 -2.71 12.73
C LEU A 756 -11.58 -1.82 13.29
N LEU A 757 -11.38 -0.51 13.31
CA LEU A 757 -12.39 0.46 13.75
C LEU A 757 -13.66 0.33 12.92
N ASP A 758 -13.52 0.29 11.60
CA ASP A 758 -14.64 0.15 10.68
C ASP A 758 -15.38 -1.20 10.90
N THR A 759 -14.63 -2.29 11.02
CA THR A 759 -15.21 -3.64 11.12
C THR A 759 -15.85 -3.89 12.50
N LEU A 760 -15.20 -3.50 13.59
CA LEU A 760 -15.63 -3.81 14.94
C LEU A 760 -16.64 -2.78 15.49
N VAL A 761 -16.52 -1.51 15.11
CA VAL A 761 -17.33 -0.42 15.66
C VAL A 761 -18.35 0.07 14.64
N VAL A 762 -17.89 0.58 13.49
CA VAL A 762 -18.79 1.22 12.52
C VAL A 762 -19.79 0.22 11.98
N ARG A 763 -19.35 -0.92 11.55
CA ARG A 763 -20.14 -1.95 10.89
C ARG A 763 -20.92 -2.84 11.81
N SER A 764 -20.40 -3.05 13.01
CA SER A 764 -21.06 -3.91 14.00
C SER A 764 -22.05 -3.16 14.89
N LEU A 765 -21.87 -1.85 15.08
CA LEU A 765 -22.67 -1.02 15.98
C LEU A 765 -23.35 0.13 15.24
N LEU A 766 -22.57 1.04 14.60
CA LEU A 766 -23.09 2.28 14.03
C LEU A 766 -24.07 2.04 12.89
N VAL A 767 -23.63 1.35 11.85
CA VAL A 767 -24.45 1.12 10.63
C VAL A 767 -25.71 0.32 10.94
N PRO A 768 -25.67 -0.83 11.65
CA PRO A 768 -26.87 -1.56 12.00
C PRO A 768 -27.85 -0.76 12.86
N ALA A 769 -27.37 0.03 13.81
CA ALA A 769 -28.19 0.85 14.68
C ALA A 769 -28.88 1.98 13.90
N LEU A 770 -28.15 2.67 13.01
CA LEU A 770 -28.68 3.70 12.11
C LEU A 770 -29.76 3.13 11.18
N VAL A 771 -29.46 2.02 10.50
CA VAL A 771 -30.42 1.41 9.57
C VAL A 771 -31.65 0.88 10.29
N HIS A 772 -31.51 0.37 11.53
CA HIS A 772 -32.62 -0.06 12.37
C HIS A 772 -33.52 1.11 12.79
N ASP A 773 -32.96 2.25 13.21
CA ASP A 773 -33.71 3.45 13.62
C ASP A 773 -34.41 4.10 12.42
N VAL A 774 -33.70 4.32 11.29
CA VAL A 774 -34.26 4.88 10.05
C VAL A 774 -35.32 3.95 9.44
N GLY A 775 -35.18 2.65 9.61
CA GLY A 775 -36.15 1.65 9.18
C GLY A 775 -36.31 1.61 7.66
N ARG A 776 -37.58 1.53 7.19
CA ARG A 776 -37.89 1.40 5.76
C ARG A 776 -37.37 2.55 4.89
N ARG A 777 -37.27 3.75 5.43
CA ARG A 777 -36.78 4.93 4.70
C ARG A 777 -35.35 4.74 4.20
N THR A 778 -34.60 3.85 4.83
CA THR A 778 -33.24 3.48 4.38
C THR A 778 -33.24 3.01 2.92
N TRP A 779 -34.31 2.40 2.42
CA TRP A 779 -34.36 1.86 1.06
C TRP A 779 -34.94 2.80 0.02
N TRP A 780 -35.16 4.07 0.35
CA TRP A 780 -35.68 5.04 -0.64
C TRP A 780 -34.67 5.26 -1.78
N PRO A 781 -35.09 5.27 -3.07
CA PRO A 781 -36.45 5.22 -3.62
C PRO A 781 -36.93 3.82 -4.00
N SER A 782 -36.31 2.73 -3.59
CA SER A 782 -36.65 1.36 -3.99
C SER A 782 -38.07 0.94 -3.49
N ARG A 783 -38.60 -0.18 -4.06
CA ARG A 783 -39.92 -0.74 -3.66
C ARG A 783 -39.95 -1.13 -2.17
N LEU A 784 -38.83 -1.55 -1.59
CA LEU A 784 -38.73 -1.92 -0.17
C LEU A 784 -39.04 -0.75 0.79
N ALA A 785 -38.99 0.50 0.31
CA ALA A 785 -39.42 1.66 1.08
C ALA A 785 -40.94 1.81 1.15
N ARG A 786 -41.67 1.23 0.18
CA ARG A 786 -43.11 1.45 -0.03
C ARG A 786 -43.99 0.25 0.35
N GLU A 787 -43.48 -0.97 0.22
CA GLU A 787 -44.23 -2.19 0.49
C GLU A 787 -44.31 -2.47 2.00
N GLU A 788 -45.52 -2.56 2.54
CA GLU A 788 -45.77 -3.27 3.80
C GLU A 788 -45.61 -4.76 3.52
N VAL A 789 -44.61 -5.37 4.16
CA VAL A 789 -44.56 -6.84 4.23
C VAL A 789 -45.74 -7.24 5.11
N ASP A 790 -46.85 -7.68 4.48
CA ASP A 790 -47.94 -8.29 5.20
C ASP A 790 -47.39 -9.46 6.01
N ALA A 791 -47.26 -9.27 7.31
CA ALA A 791 -46.78 -10.28 8.26
C ALA A 791 -47.70 -11.51 8.29
N HIS A 792 -48.77 -11.51 7.49
CA HIS A 792 -49.78 -12.57 7.36
C HIS A 792 -49.57 -13.48 6.14
N ARG A 793 -48.55 -13.22 5.29
CA ARG A 793 -48.27 -14.05 4.10
C ARG A 793 -46.98 -14.83 4.17
N ALA A 794 -46.22 -14.83 5.29
CA ALA A 794 -45.03 -15.63 5.50
C ALA A 794 -45.29 -16.92 6.31
#